data_a62bc1f1761087e4c818110feb19c4a6
#
_entry.id   a62bc1f1761087e4c818110feb19c4a6
#
_cell.length_a   1.000
_cell.length_b   1.000
_cell.length_c   1.000
_cell.angle_alpha   90.00
_cell.angle_beta   90.00
_cell.angle_gamma   90.00
#
_symmetry.space_group_name_H-M   'P 1'
#
loop_
_entity.id
_entity.type
_entity.pdbx_description
1 polymer ?
#
loop_
_entity_poly.entity_id
_entity_poly.type
_entity_poly.pdbx_seq_one_letter_code
_entity_poly.pdbx_strand_id
1 'polypeptide(L)'
;MSQLDDTILDALTHVTFPKGFAQAEPAWVVTVDGVDYPLWQTDALVVGSGAAGLRAAVELKRRQQNVLIATAGLYMGTSACSGSDKQTLFTAATAGNGDNFTKLAEALASGGAMDHDTAYVEAVGSRHTLGGLQYLGLELPEDRYGAILRYQTDHDEAGRATSCGPRTSRLMVKVLLEEVQRLAIPVLTSATVIKLLHQRDENGEDRVAGAILATGHRAHNPWGLAIVTAPNVVLATGGPGELYRDSVYPHKCFGSLGLALEEGLTLTNLTESQFGIGTPRSTFPWNLSGTYVQVIPYIYSVDAEGNEYNFLADYYRTTQELASNIFRKGYQWPFHATRVMDFGSSLLDMAVAQEQQSGRQVFMDFNRNPEAVPGDLPFSLDRLDDDVRAYLENNDALAPSPIERLQRMNPLSISLYKMHGYDLTTQPLQFAMNNQHMNGGIEVDIWGQTSLPGCFAVGEVAGTHGVTRPGGAALNAGQVFAVRLARFIGCTQKRNIDGDIAQLVAPTLASIREIITQAHDNGTGMPLSVVREKIQARMSDHAGFICHADKVRRATRDALLLNEFVQRHGLAIKHVGEVAELFMWRHMALTSAAVLTQLTHYIDAGGGSRGARIILDRDENSIPQTRNGFCDAWRFRSERTEDKKDKLLIHYCNGIFHVRETPVREFPIIRGIWFEKNWPGFLNGTIYQPQDE
;
A
#
# COMPACT_ATOMS: atom_id res chain seq x y z
N MET A 1 -36.34 2.90 14.25
CA MET A 1 -34.87 2.99 14.41
C MET A 1 -34.56 4.38 14.92
N SER A 2 -33.92 4.52 16.09
CA SER A 2 -33.40 5.81 16.51
C SER A 2 -32.29 6.18 15.52
N GLN A 3 -32.47 7.29 14.79
CA GLN A 3 -31.40 7.84 13.96
C GLN A 3 -30.28 8.30 14.89
N LEU A 4 -29.03 8.08 14.49
CA LEU A 4 -27.89 8.73 15.14
C LEU A 4 -28.09 10.25 15.10
N ASP A 5 -27.58 10.94 16.08
CA ASP A 5 -27.54 12.39 16.09
C ASP A 5 -26.91 12.94 14.81
N ASP A 6 -27.51 13.97 14.24
CA ASP A 6 -27.07 14.54 12.96
C ASP A 6 -25.62 15.02 13.02
N THR A 7 -25.13 15.45 14.18
CA THR A 7 -23.74 15.85 14.37
C THR A 7 -22.77 14.67 14.27
N ILE A 8 -23.15 13.49 14.75
CA ILE A 8 -22.36 12.25 14.61
C ILE A 8 -22.34 11.79 13.15
N LEU A 9 -23.50 11.82 12.50
CA LEU A 9 -23.59 11.48 11.07
C LEU A 9 -22.77 12.43 10.21
N ASP A 10 -22.80 13.73 10.48
CA ASP A 10 -21.97 14.72 9.80
C ASP A 10 -20.48 14.47 10.03
N ALA A 11 -20.06 14.19 11.24
CA ALA A 11 -18.67 13.86 11.57
C ALA A 11 -18.16 12.60 10.86
N LEU A 12 -19.00 11.59 10.70
CA LEU A 12 -18.68 10.38 9.95
C LEU A 12 -18.66 10.60 8.44
N THR A 13 -19.45 11.53 7.94
CA THR A 13 -19.61 11.82 6.51
C THR A 13 -18.61 12.87 6.02
N HIS A 14 -18.39 13.92 6.81
CA HIS A 14 -17.56 15.08 6.46
C HIS A 14 -16.36 15.21 7.39
N VAL A 15 -15.34 14.35 7.20
CA VAL A 15 -14.12 14.40 8.03
C VAL A 15 -13.32 15.64 7.70
N THR A 16 -13.28 16.58 8.65
CA THR A 16 -12.46 17.79 8.58
C THR A 16 -11.14 17.59 9.31
N PHE A 17 -10.03 17.84 8.62
CA PHE A 17 -8.70 17.76 9.22
C PHE A 17 -8.34 19.01 9.99
N PRO A 18 -7.58 18.89 11.12
CA PRO A 18 -7.08 20.02 11.87
C PRO A 18 -6.10 20.84 11.02
N LYS A 19 -6.02 22.15 11.32
CA LYS A 19 -5.13 23.12 10.66
C LYS A 19 -4.27 23.82 11.72
N GLY A 20 -3.12 24.36 11.30
CA GLY A 20 -2.26 25.13 12.20
C GLY A 20 -1.36 24.22 13.03
N PHE A 21 -0.39 23.59 12.39
CA PHE A 21 0.65 22.78 13.04
C PHE A 21 1.84 23.63 13.44
N ALA A 22 2.59 23.18 14.45
CA ALA A 22 3.86 23.78 14.80
C ALA A 22 4.78 23.80 13.56
N GLN A 23 5.35 24.95 13.27
CA GLN A 23 6.28 25.11 12.17
C GLN A 23 7.69 24.66 12.60
N ALA A 24 8.42 24.09 11.66
CA ALA A 24 9.81 23.73 11.87
C ALA A 24 10.68 24.88 11.35
N GLU A 25 11.27 25.66 12.26
CA GLU A 25 12.27 26.62 11.88
C GLU A 25 13.64 25.95 11.76
N PRO A 26 14.49 26.33 10.78
CA PRO A 26 15.84 25.81 10.68
C PRO A 26 16.64 26.20 11.92
N ALA A 27 17.45 25.30 12.44
CA ALA A 27 18.33 25.56 13.58
C ALA A 27 19.42 26.57 13.21
N TRP A 28 20.00 26.43 12.00
CA TRP A 28 20.95 27.36 11.39
C TRP A 28 21.08 27.11 9.88
N VAL A 29 21.98 27.83 9.25
CA VAL A 29 22.34 27.68 7.84
C VAL A 29 23.75 27.12 7.74
N VAL A 30 23.92 26.10 6.89
CA VAL A 30 25.23 25.51 6.58
C VAL A 30 25.66 25.96 5.19
N THR A 31 26.84 26.51 5.07
CA THR A 31 27.41 26.91 3.77
C THR A 31 28.34 25.80 3.25
N VAL A 32 28.07 25.30 2.05
CA VAL A 32 28.89 24.30 1.35
C VAL A 32 29.18 24.81 -0.05
N ASP A 33 30.47 24.90 -0.41
CA ASP A 33 30.94 25.46 -1.70
C ASP A 33 30.33 26.84 -2.06
N GLY A 34 30.19 27.70 -1.05
CA GLY A 34 29.61 29.04 -1.20
C GLY A 34 28.10 29.11 -1.39
N VAL A 35 27.39 28.02 -1.18
CA VAL A 35 25.94 27.94 -1.24
C VAL A 35 25.37 27.65 0.15
N ASP A 36 24.31 28.33 0.52
CA ASP A 36 23.64 28.23 1.81
C ASP A 36 22.51 27.20 1.80
N TYR A 37 22.47 26.37 2.83
CA TYR A 37 21.45 25.34 3.03
C TYR A 37 20.85 25.46 4.42
N PRO A 38 19.52 25.59 4.55
CA PRO A 38 18.87 25.55 5.86
C PRO A 38 19.01 24.15 6.46
N LEU A 39 19.34 24.09 7.75
CA LEU A 39 19.57 22.85 8.50
C LEU A 39 18.57 22.72 9.65
N TRP A 40 17.90 21.59 9.71
CA TRP A 40 17.17 21.12 10.89
C TRP A 40 17.94 20.00 11.59
N GLN A 41 17.81 19.95 12.90
CA GLN A 41 18.42 18.91 13.73
C GLN A 41 17.37 18.29 14.63
N THR A 42 17.28 16.96 14.65
CA THR A 42 16.26 16.23 15.40
C THR A 42 16.78 14.85 15.85
N ASP A 43 16.14 14.24 16.86
CA ASP A 43 16.47 12.85 17.27
C ASP A 43 15.89 11.83 16.27
N ALA A 44 14.75 12.17 15.65
CA ALA A 44 14.10 11.33 14.64
C ALA A 44 13.42 12.16 13.56
N LEU A 45 13.74 11.87 12.31
CA LEU A 45 13.05 12.39 11.11
C LEU A 45 12.01 11.37 10.65
N VAL A 46 10.74 11.75 10.65
CA VAL A 46 9.65 10.93 10.08
C VAL A 46 9.32 11.45 8.69
N VAL A 47 9.47 10.61 7.68
CA VAL A 47 9.25 10.93 6.27
C VAL A 47 7.89 10.41 5.83
N GLY A 48 6.93 11.32 5.69
CA GLY A 48 5.56 11.01 5.32
C GLY A 48 4.56 11.23 6.47
N SER A 49 3.38 11.71 6.12
CA SER A 49 2.28 12.05 7.03
C SER A 49 1.02 11.22 6.81
N GLY A 50 1.17 9.99 6.31
CA GLY A 50 0.12 8.98 6.34
C GLY A 50 -0.09 8.43 7.76
N ALA A 51 -1.08 7.55 7.94
CA ALA A 51 -1.44 6.99 9.25
C ALA A 51 -0.25 6.36 10.00
N ALA A 52 0.64 5.67 9.30
CA ALA A 52 1.83 5.04 9.89
C ALA A 52 2.86 6.09 10.38
N GLY A 53 3.16 7.09 9.56
CA GLY A 53 4.11 8.16 9.91
C GLY A 53 3.62 9.04 11.05
N LEU A 54 2.35 9.41 11.03
CA LEU A 54 1.74 10.17 12.13
C LEU A 54 1.78 9.38 13.45
N ARG A 55 1.47 8.09 13.41
CA ARG A 55 1.58 7.23 14.59
C ARG A 55 3.02 7.15 15.10
N ALA A 56 3.99 6.95 14.20
CA ALA A 56 5.41 6.91 14.56
C ALA A 56 5.86 8.22 15.25
N ALA A 57 5.50 9.36 14.68
CA ALA A 57 5.84 10.67 15.24
C ALA A 57 5.24 10.86 16.64
N VAL A 58 3.96 10.52 16.83
CA VAL A 58 3.26 10.61 18.13
C VAL A 58 3.96 9.71 19.17
N GLU A 59 4.25 8.45 18.81
CA GLU A 59 4.86 7.51 19.75
C GLU A 59 6.31 7.85 20.09
N LEU A 60 7.09 8.36 19.14
CA LEU A 60 8.44 8.88 19.37
C LEU A 60 8.42 10.09 20.32
N LYS A 61 7.49 11.05 20.09
CA LYS A 61 7.36 12.23 20.94
C LYS A 61 6.96 11.86 22.37
N ARG A 62 6.09 10.88 22.55
CA ARG A 62 5.70 10.35 23.86
C ARG A 62 6.88 9.70 24.61
N ARG A 63 7.93 9.31 23.88
CA ARG A 63 9.19 8.78 24.42
C ARG A 63 10.30 9.83 24.50
N GLN A 64 9.90 11.10 24.56
CA GLN A 64 10.79 12.26 24.74
C GLN A 64 11.85 12.41 23.64
N GLN A 65 11.57 11.89 22.43
CA GLN A 65 12.40 12.19 21.27
C GLN A 65 11.99 13.55 20.70
N ASN A 66 12.97 14.31 20.20
CA ASN A 66 12.71 15.42 19.31
C ASN A 66 12.37 14.84 17.94
N VAL A 67 11.21 15.20 17.43
CA VAL A 67 10.67 14.63 16.18
C VAL A 67 10.40 15.74 15.20
N LEU A 68 10.79 15.55 13.96
CA LEU A 68 10.40 16.37 12.82
C LEU A 68 9.66 15.49 11.81
N ILE A 69 8.47 15.91 11.37
CA ILE A 69 7.76 15.30 10.24
C ILE A 69 8.11 16.07 8.97
N ALA A 70 8.65 15.40 7.95
CA ALA A 70 8.82 15.93 6.60
C ALA A 70 7.82 15.28 5.65
N THR A 71 7.04 16.07 4.93
CA THR A 71 6.00 15.57 4.03
C THR A 71 5.81 16.46 2.80
N ALA A 72 5.53 15.86 1.66
CA ALA A 72 5.12 16.59 0.46
C ALA A 72 3.77 17.30 0.66
N GLY A 73 2.88 16.72 1.47
CA GLY A 73 1.59 17.33 1.84
C GLY A 73 0.86 16.53 2.92
N LEU A 74 0.37 17.24 3.93
CA LEU A 74 -0.24 16.65 5.13
C LEU A 74 -1.45 15.75 4.86
N TYR A 75 -2.24 16.06 3.83
CA TYR A 75 -3.52 15.40 3.57
C TYR A 75 -3.54 14.66 2.24
N MET A 76 -2.37 14.43 1.65
CA MET A 76 -2.21 13.90 0.29
C MET A 76 -1.92 12.38 0.27
N GLY A 77 -1.67 11.76 1.40
CA GLY A 77 -1.35 10.34 1.47
C GLY A 77 -2.56 9.43 1.24
N THR A 78 -2.30 8.17 0.89
CA THR A 78 -3.31 7.14 0.64
C THR A 78 -4.30 6.99 1.79
N SER A 79 -3.83 7.02 3.03
CA SER A 79 -4.69 6.92 4.23
C SER A 79 -5.71 8.06 4.35
N ALA A 80 -5.44 9.24 3.78
CA ALA A 80 -6.33 10.39 3.81
C ALA A 80 -7.25 10.47 2.59
N CYS A 81 -6.84 9.91 1.44
CA CYS A 81 -7.47 10.15 0.14
C CYS A 81 -8.09 8.92 -0.50
N SER A 82 -7.62 7.72 -0.17
CA SER A 82 -8.07 6.46 -0.79
C SER A 82 -8.85 5.60 0.19
N GLY A 83 -9.61 4.65 -0.35
CA GLY A 83 -10.32 3.69 0.46
C GLY A 83 -11.27 2.79 -0.31
N SER A 84 -12.16 2.16 0.44
CA SER A 84 -13.21 1.28 0.00
C SER A 84 -14.51 1.57 0.77
N ASP A 85 -15.55 0.78 0.55
CA ASP A 85 -16.84 0.90 1.25
C ASP A 85 -16.74 0.80 2.78
N LYS A 86 -15.79 0.02 3.29
CA LYS A 86 -15.63 -0.31 4.72
C LYS A 86 -14.20 -0.19 5.20
N GLN A 87 -13.32 0.54 4.69
CA GLN A 87 -11.93 0.65 5.16
C GLN A 87 -11.69 0.05 6.55
N THR A 88 -10.99 -1.08 6.64
CA THR A 88 -10.97 -1.89 7.85
C THR A 88 -9.71 -1.74 8.68
N LEU A 89 -9.84 -1.94 10.00
CA LEU A 89 -8.77 -2.36 10.89
C LEU A 89 -8.88 -3.87 11.10
N PHE A 90 -7.78 -4.58 11.03
CA PHE A 90 -7.72 -6.04 11.15
C PHE A 90 -6.93 -6.42 12.40
N THR A 91 -7.63 -6.86 13.43
CA THR A 91 -7.03 -7.07 14.76
C THR A 91 -7.54 -8.36 15.39
N ALA A 92 -6.79 -8.94 16.31
CA ALA A 92 -7.21 -10.13 17.02
C ALA A 92 -8.62 -9.93 17.61
N ALA A 93 -9.53 -10.87 17.31
CA ALA A 93 -10.88 -10.83 17.83
C ALA A 93 -10.89 -11.19 19.33
N THR A 94 -11.84 -10.62 20.06
CA THR A 94 -12.01 -10.86 21.49
C THR A 94 -13.31 -11.56 21.81
N ALA A 95 -14.12 -11.84 20.78
CA ALA A 95 -15.39 -12.52 20.93
C ALA A 95 -15.22 -14.05 21.15
N GLY A 96 -16.28 -14.75 21.48
CA GLY A 96 -16.29 -16.14 21.89
C GLY A 96 -15.91 -17.19 20.83
N ASN A 97 -15.30 -16.79 19.71
CA ASN A 97 -14.84 -17.67 18.62
C ASN A 97 -13.48 -18.33 18.87
N GLY A 98 -12.83 -18.04 20.01
CA GLY A 98 -11.54 -18.63 20.37
C GLY A 98 -10.35 -18.10 19.58
N ASP A 99 -10.44 -16.89 18.98
CA ASP A 99 -9.32 -16.23 18.32
C ASP A 99 -8.23 -15.81 19.32
N ASN A 100 -6.99 -15.77 18.86
CA ASN A 100 -5.84 -15.35 19.65
C ASN A 100 -4.71 -14.84 18.73
N PHE A 101 -3.62 -14.36 19.33
CA PHE A 101 -2.49 -13.81 18.58
C PHE A 101 -1.84 -14.81 17.63
N THR A 102 -1.70 -16.06 18.05
CA THR A 102 -1.09 -17.10 17.22
C THR A 102 -1.95 -17.38 15.98
N LYS A 103 -3.26 -17.56 16.17
CA LYS A 103 -4.18 -17.77 15.04
C LYS A 103 -4.22 -16.57 14.09
N LEU A 104 -4.14 -15.33 14.61
CA LEU A 104 -4.06 -14.16 13.75
C LEU A 104 -2.74 -14.14 12.99
N ALA A 105 -1.60 -14.43 13.64
CA ALA A 105 -0.30 -14.49 12.98
C ALA A 105 -0.25 -15.57 11.90
N GLU A 106 -0.79 -16.76 12.16
CA GLU A 106 -0.95 -17.85 11.19
C GLU A 106 -1.81 -17.41 9.98
N ALA A 107 -2.92 -16.70 10.24
CA ALA A 107 -3.78 -16.18 9.18
C ALA A 107 -3.06 -15.13 8.32
N LEU A 108 -2.28 -14.22 8.93
CA LEU A 108 -1.47 -13.22 8.20
C LEU A 108 -0.42 -13.89 7.31
N ALA A 109 0.25 -14.93 7.80
CA ALA A 109 1.32 -15.63 7.10
C ALA A 109 0.82 -16.71 6.12
N SER A 110 -0.48 -17.03 6.11
CA SER A 110 -1.05 -18.18 5.38
C SER A 110 -0.81 -18.17 3.87
N GLY A 111 -0.69 -16.99 3.28
CA GLY A 111 -0.39 -16.81 1.86
C GLY A 111 1.04 -17.24 1.46
N GLY A 112 1.95 -17.29 2.41
CA GLY A 112 3.37 -17.59 2.20
C GLY A 112 4.23 -16.35 1.95
N ALA A 113 5.53 -16.57 1.87
CA ALA A 113 6.58 -15.58 1.65
C ALA A 113 6.56 -14.40 2.66
N MET A 114 5.94 -14.55 3.80
CA MET A 114 5.89 -13.59 4.90
C MET A 114 6.70 -14.11 6.07
N ASP A 115 7.54 -13.26 6.65
CA ASP A 115 8.23 -13.58 7.89
C ASP A 115 7.25 -13.78 9.04
N HIS A 116 7.28 -14.95 9.66
CA HIS A 116 6.33 -15.33 10.69
C HIS A 116 6.54 -14.55 12.00
N ASP A 117 7.75 -14.13 12.30
CA ASP A 117 8.06 -13.27 13.44
C ASP A 117 7.44 -11.88 13.31
N THR A 118 7.45 -11.29 12.11
CA THR A 118 6.76 -10.01 11.84
C THR A 118 5.25 -10.16 11.86
N ALA A 119 4.69 -11.27 11.35
CA ALA A 119 3.28 -11.61 11.48
C ALA A 119 2.86 -11.72 12.95
N TYR A 120 3.69 -12.35 13.78
CA TYR A 120 3.44 -12.47 15.20
C TYR A 120 3.48 -11.11 15.92
N VAL A 121 4.47 -10.25 15.59
CA VAL A 121 4.56 -8.88 16.11
C VAL A 121 3.30 -8.09 15.77
N GLU A 122 2.83 -8.17 14.52
CA GLU A 122 1.61 -7.51 14.10
C GLU A 122 0.40 -8.00 14.88
N ALA A 123 0.25 -9.31 15.04
CA ALA A 123 -0.85 -9.92 15.77
C ALA A 123 -0.88 -9.49 17.25
N VAL A 124 0.26 -9.57 17.94
CA VAL A 124 0.39 -9.17 19.36
C VAL A 124 0.08 -7.69 19.55
N GLY A 125 0.59 -6.83 18.66
CA GLY A 125 0.40 -5.38 18.73
C GLY A 125 -1.00 -4.90 18.38
N SER A 126 -1.79 -5.71 17.66
CA SER A 126 -3.05 -5.30 17.05
C SER A 126 -4.07 -4.73 18.03
N ARG A 127 -4.25 -5.37 19.18
CA ARG A 127 -5.21 -4.93 20.20
C ARG A 127 -4.76 -3.65 20.91
N HIS A 128 -3.46 -3.53 21.18
CA HIS A 128 -2.89 -2.34 21.81
C HIS A 128 -3.07 -1.10 20.91
N THR A 129 -2.83 -1.26 19.62
CA THR A 129 -2.96 -0.15 18.66
C THR A 129 -4.42 0.24 18.43
N LEU A 130 -5.34 -0.72 18.39
CA LEU A 130 -6.79 -0.47 18.30
C LEU A 130 -7.27 0.34 19.51
N GLY A 131 -6.99 -0.12 20.73
CA GLY A 131 -7.34 0.62 21.96
C GLY A 131 -6.67 1.98 22.02
N GLY A 132 -5.44 2.11 21.52
CA GLY A 132 -4.74 3.40 21.41
C GLY A 132 -5.43 4.37 20.46
N LEU A 133 -5.98 3.93 19.33
CA LEU A 133 -6.75 4.77 18.43
C LEU A 133 -8.08 5.21 19.03
N GLN A 134 -8.78 4.30 19.72
CA GLN A 134 -10.01 4.64 20.44
C GLN A 134 -9.74 5.68 21.55
N TYR A 135 -8.65 5.52 22.30
CA TYR A 135 -8.23 6.50 23.31
C TYR A 135 -7.94 7.88 22.71
N LEU A 136 -7.50 7.95 21.46
CA LEU A 136 -7.30 9.21 20.71
C LEU A 136 -8.61 9.76 20.13
N GLY A 137 -9.73 9.06 20.29
CA GLY A 137 -11.04 9.51 19.81
C GLY A 137 -11.50 8.88 18.50
N LEU A 138 -10.89 7.76 18.04
CA LEU A 138 -11.46 7.02 16.93
C LEU A 138 -12.71 6.27 17.39
N GLU A 139 -13.87 6.76 16.96
CA GLU A 139 -15.15 6.11 17.20
C GLU A 139 -15.27 4.87 16.32
N LEU A 140 -15.55 3.71 16.94
CA LEU A 140 -15.85 2.44 16.28
C LEU A 140 -17.21 1.94 16.72
N PRO A 141 -17.95 1.24 15.84
CA PRO A 141 -19.26 0.73 16.21
C PRO A 141 -19.16 -0.35 17.29
N GLU A 142 -19.99 -0.25 18.30
CA GLU A 142 -20.05 -1.16 19.44
C GLU A 142 -21.46 -1.70 19.63
N ASP A 143 -21.57 -2.85 20.26
CA ASP A 143 -22.84 -3.34 20.75
C ASP A 143 -23.25 -2.64 22.07
N ARG A 144 -24.42 -2.97 22.58
CA ARG A 144 -24.93 -2.38 23.83
C ARG A 144 -24.07 -2.67 25.08
N TYR A 145 -23.11 -3.58 24.99
CA TYR A 145 -22.19 -3.95 26.08
C TYR A 145 -20.79 -3.35 25.89
N GLY A 146 -20.56 -2.57 24.83
CA GLY A 146 -19.28 -1.96 24.51
C GLY A 146 -18.32 -2.90 23.76
N ALA A 147 -18.80 -4.02 23.22
CA ALA A 147 -17.99 -4.86 22.36
C ALA A 147 -17.97 -4.33 20.93
N ILE A 148 -16.78 -4.13 20.39
CA ILE A 148 -16.60 -3.64 19.01
C ILE A 148 -17.24 -4.62 18.04
N LEU A 149 -18.09 -4.11 17.16
CA LEU A 149 -18.70 -4.91 16.09
C LEU A 149 -17.64 -5.36 15.08
N ARG A 150 -17.70 -6.62 14.70
CA ARG A 150 -16.74 -7.24 13.81
C ARG A 150 -17.41 -7.99 12.68
N TYR A 151 -16.67 -8.14 11.58
CA TYR A 151 -17.13 -8.91 10.41
C TYR A 151 -15.95 -9.60 9.75
N GLN A 152 -16.26 -10.55 8.87
CA GLN A 152 -15.27 -11.29 8.09
C GLN A 152 -14.88 -10.52 6.84
N THR A 153 -13.59 -10.58 6.51
CA THR A 153 -13.05 -10.11 5.24
C THR A 153 -12.36 -11.26 4.50
N ASP A 154 -11.77 -10.98 3.35
CA ASP A 154 -11.02 -11.98 2.62
C ASP A 154 -9.86 -12.54 3.44
N HIS A 155 -9.63 -13.84 3.35
CA HIS A 155 -8.64 -14.59 4.15
C HIS A 155 -8.84 -14.48 5.69
N ASP A 156 -10.07 -14.27 6.13
CA ASP A 156 -10.42 -14.14 7.54
C ASP A 156 -11.56 -15.10 7.93
N GLU A 157 -11.26 -16.09 8.76
CA GLU A 157 -12.23 -17.07 9.24
C GLU A 157 -12.85 -16.69 10.62
N ALA A 158 -12.25 -15.71 11.30
CA ALA A 158 -12.57 -15.40 12.69
C ALA A 158 -13.37 -14.10 12.89
N GLY A 159 -13.64 -13.34 11.83
CA GLY A 159 -14.32 -12.05 11.96
C GLY A 159 -13.45 -11.02 12.69
N ARG A 160 -12.25 -10.75 12.17
CA ARG A 160 -11.25 -9.86 12.80
C ARG A 160 -11.35 -8.41 12.37
N ALA A 161 -12.13 -8.12 11.33
CA ALA A 161 -12.27 -6.79 10.77
C ALA A 161 -13.25 -5.93 11.58
N THR A 162 -12.93 -4.63 11.72
CA THR A 162 -13.84 -3.61 12.23
C THR A 162 -13.66 -2.31 11.44
N SER A 163 -14.70 -1.50 11.32
CA SER A 163 -14.63 -0.21 10.65
C SER A 163 -15.78 0.71 11.04
N CYS A 164 -15.65 2.00 10.74
CA CYS A 164 -16.73 2.98 10.75
C CYS A 164 -17.12 3.40 9.33
N GLY A 165 -17.13 2.44 8.39
CA GLY A 165 -17.50 2.66 6.99
C GLY A 165 -16.39 3.27 6.14
N PRO A 166 -16.72 3.93 5.02
CA PRO A 166 -15.75 4.37 4.02
C PRO A 166 -14.81 5.49 4.47
N ARG A 167 -14.93 5.95 5.70
CA ARG A 167 -14.12 7.03 6.30
C ARG A 167 -13.15 6.58 7.38
N THR A 168 -13.06 5.29 7.67
CA THR A 168 -12.25 4.76 8.79
C THR A 168 -10.80 5.25 8.77
N SER A 169 -10.08 5.10 7.67
CA SER A 169 -8.68 5.54 7.60
C SER A 169 -8.54 7.06 7.65
N ARG A 170 -9.53 7.80 7.10
CA ARG A 170 -9.55 9.25 7.14
C ARG A 170 -9.79 9.77 8.57
N LEU A 171 -10.71 9.14 9.32
CA LEU A 171 -10.92 9.42 10.75
C LEU A 171 -9.69 9.09 11.58
N MET A 172 -9.03 7.97 11.28
CA MET A 172 -7.77 7.59 11.92
C MET A 172 -6.66 8.64 11.69
N VAL A 173 -6.53 9.15 10.46
CA VAL A 173 -5.59 10.24 10.13
C VAL A 173 -5.97 11.50 10.92
N LYS A 174 -7.27 11.84 11.02
CA LYS A 174 -7.76 13.00 11.78
C LYS A 174 -7.30 12.94 13.22
N VAL A 175 -7.62 11.88 13.96
CA VAL A 175 -7.29 11.77 15.39
C VAL A 175 -5.77 11.75 15.63
N LEU A 176 -4.98 11.19 14.73
CA LEU A 176 -3.52 11.22 14.79
C LEU A 176 -2.98 12.64 14.52
N LEU A 177 -3.55 13.40 13.59
CA LEU A 177 -3.18 14.78 13.33
C LEU A 177 -3.54 15.70 14.50
N GLU A 178 -4.69 15.50 15.13
CA GLU A 178 -5.09 16.21 16.35
C GLU A 178 -4.08 15.97 17.48
N GLU A 179 -3.58 14.73 17.61
CA GLU A 179 -2.56 14.39 18.58
C GLU A 179 -1.18 14.99 18.23
N VAL A 180 -0.79 15.01 16.94
CA VAL A 180 0.42 15.71 16.47
C VAL A 180 0.35 17.20 16.85
N GLN A 181 -0.80 17.83 16.65
CA GLN A 181 -1.03 19.23 17.02
C GLN A 181 -0.96 19.43 18.53
N ARG A 182 -1.63 18.56 19.31
CA ARG A 182 -1.63 18.61 20.78
C ARG A 182 -0.23 18.47 21.39
N LEU A 183 0.61 17.60 20.79
CA LEU A 183 2.00 17.37 21.21
C LEU A 183 2.99 18.40 20.63
N ALA A 184 2.50 19.37 19.87
CA ALA A 184 3.30 20.39 19.19
C ALA A 184 4.47 19.80 18.40
N ILE A 185 4.24 18.69 17.67
CA ILE A 185 5.26 18.08 16.81
C ILE A 185 5.42 18.97 15.57
N PRO A 186 6.62 19.48 15.27
CA PRO A 186 6.84 20.32 14.12
C PRO A 186 6.71 19.55 12.80
N VAL A 187 6.12 20.23 11.79
CA VAL A 187 5.87 19.66 10.47
C VAL A 187 6.48 20.55 9.40
N LEU A 188 7.35 19.96 8.58
CA LEU A 188 7.89 20.58 7.38
C LEU A 188 7.10 20.09 6.17
N THR A 189 6.22 20.94 5.64
CA THR A 189 5.40 20.65 4.47
C THR A 189 6.11 21.02 3.18
N SER A 190 5.61 20.57 2.03
CA SER A 190 6.24 20.76 0.72
C SER A 190 7.70 20.29 0.69
N ALA A 191 7.99 19.25 1.44
CA ALA A 191 9.32 18.68 1.63
C ALA A 191 9.35 17.22 1.17
N THR A 192 10.19 16.93 0.19
CA THR A 192 10.40 15.59 -0.36
C THR A 192 11.83 15.15 -0.05
N VAL A 193 12.01 14.04 0.63
CA VAL A 193 13.33 13.45 0.85
C VAL A 193 13.82 12.86 -0.47
N ILE A 194 15.01 13.29 -0.91
CA ILE A 194 15.61 12.91 -2.19
C ILE A 194 16.89 12.07 -2.05
N LYS A 195 17.56 12.17 -0.90
CA LYS A 195 18.75 11.38 -0.54
C LYS A 195 18.80 11.17 0.96
N LEU A 196 19.37 10.04 1.41
CA LEU A 196 19.77 9.84 2.80
C LEU A 196 21.19 10.35 3.01
N LEU A 197 21.49 10.73 4.25
CA LEU A 197 22.86 11.04 4.70
C LEU A 197 23.39 9.83 5.45
N HIS A 198 24.63 9.49 5.19
CA HIS A 198 25.34 8.37 5.79
C HIS A 198 26.53 8.86 6.60
N GLN A 199 26.78 8.21 7.73
CA GLN A 199 27.95 8.41 8.55
C GLN A 199 28.48 7.06 9.03
N ARG A 200 29.80 6.87 9.01
CA ARG A 200 30.41 5.68 9.60
C ARG A 200 30.56 5.88 11.11
N ASP A 201 30.20 4.86 11.85
CA ASP A 201 30.42 4.84 13.31
C ASP A 201 31.87 4.50 13.68
N GLU A 202 32.15 4.43 14.97
CA GLU A 202 33.47 4.14 15.51
C GLU A 202 34.03 2.78 15.04
N ASN A 203 33.17 1.84 14.69
CA ASN A 203 33.52 0.51 14.18
C ASN A 203 33.70 0.51 12.65
N GLY A 204 33.46 1.63 12.00
CA GLY A 204 33.46 1.77 10.54
C GLY A 204 32.19 1.27 9.84
N GLU A 205 31.14 0.93 10.60
CA GLU A 205 29.84 0.54 10.07
C GLU A 205 29.06 1.75 9.56
N ASP A 206 28.45 1.60 8.40
CA ASP A 206 27.64 2.65 7.77
C ASP A 206 26.28 2.78 8.45
N ARG A 207 25.80 4.00 8.61
CA ARG A 207 24.58 4.32 9.34
C ARG A 207 23.90 5.54 8.75
N VAL A 208 22.57 5.65 8.94
CA VAL A 208 21.88 6.89 8.60
C VAL A 208 22.27 8.03 9.55
N ALA A 209 22.46 9.22 8.97
CA ALA A 209 22.78 10.47 9.68
C ALA A 209 21.76 11.58 9.39
N GLY A 210 20.73 11.30 8.60
CA GLY A 210 19.69 12.25 8.22
C GLY A 210 19.30 12.14 6.75
N ALA A 211 18.89 13.26 6.18
CA ALA A 211 18.44 13.31 4.78
C ALA A 211 18.65 14.69 4.14
N ILE A 212 18.73 14.70 2.80
CA ILE A 212 18.58 15.90 1.98
C ILE A 212 17.18 15.95 1.41
N LEU A 213 16.56 17.12 1.50
CA LEU A 213 15.21 17.37 1.05
C LEU A 213 15.19 18.36 -0.09
N ALA A 214 14.27 18.17 -1.05
CA ALA A 214 13.82 19.21 -1.95
C ALA A 214 12.55 19.84 -1.37
N THR A 215 12.58 21.15 -1.13
CA THR A 215 11.47 21.90 -0.53
C THR A 215 10.93 22.93 -1.52
N GLY A 216 9.73 23.45 -1.27
CA GLY A 216 9.20 24.60 -2.00
C GLY A 216 9.88 25.93 -1.67
N HIS A 217 10.72 26.00 -0.64
CA HIS A 217 11.35 27.21 -0.13
C HIS A 217 12.73 27.44 -0.75
N ARG A 218 12.92 28.55 -1.44
CA ARG A 218 14.14 28.88 -2.21
C ARG A 218 14.88 30.11 -1.69
N ALA A 219 14.65 30.47 -0.43
CA ALA A 219 15.27 31.67 0.14
C ALA A 219 16.79 31.55 0.29
N HIS A 220 17.32 30.32 0.49
CA HIS A 220 18.75 30.08 0.74
C HIS A 220 19.49 29.58 -0.49
N ASN A 221 18.87 28.79 -1.35
CA ASN A 221 19.44 28.32 -2.60
C ASN A 221 18.36 28.17 -3.68
N PRO A 222 18.73 28.24 -4.98
CA PRO A 222 17.76 28.25 -6.07
C PRO A 222 17.01 26.95 -6.25
N TRP A 223 17.55 25.84 -5.75
CA TRP A 223 16.97 24.49 -5.90
C TRP A 223 15.98 24.11 -4.81
N GLY A 224 15.90 24.91 -3.73
CA GLY A 224 15.12 24.59 -2.54
C GLY A 224 15.64 23.38 -1.75
N LEU A 225 16.94 23.12 -1.84
CA LEU A 225 17.58 22.04 -1.08
C LEU A 225 17.71 22.42 0.40
N ALA A 226 17.46 21.42 1.26
CA ALA A 226 17.51 21.56 2.70
C ALA A 226 18.11 20.32 3.33
N ILE A 227 18.70 20.47 4.53
CA ILE A 227 19.38 19.42 5.27
C ILE A 227 18.58 19.12 6.54
N VAL A 228 18.38 17.85 6.85
CA VAL A 228 17.97 17.39 8.17
C VAL A 228 18.99 16.39 8.68
N THR A 229 19.64 16.70 9.80
CA THR A 229 20.46 15.69 10.51
C THR A 229 19.62 15.00 11.57
N ALA A 230 19.66 13.68 11.56
CA ALA A 230 18.92 12.82 12.48
C ALA A 230 19.59 11.44 12.60
N PRO A 231 19.89 10.95 13.80
CA PRO A 231 20.41 9.60 13.99
C PRO A 231 19.38 8.51 13.70
N ASN A 232 18.12 8.87 13.60
CA ASN A 232 17.03 7.97 13.23
C ASN A 232 16.17 8.58 12.11
N VAL A 233 15.98 7.83 11.03
CA VAL A 233 15.10 8.21 9.92
C VAL A 233 14.02 7.14 9.75
N VAL A 234 12.76 7.54 9.79
CA VAL A 234 11.60 6.65 9.63
C VAL A 234 10.95 6.90 8.28
N LEU A 235 11.09 5.98 7.35
CA LEU A 235 10.41 6.01 6.06
C LEU A 235 8.96 5.53 6.21
N ALA A 236 8.00 6.41 5.98
CA ALA A 236 6.56 6.17 6.11
C ALA A 236 5.79 6.71 4.88
N THR A 237 6.36 6.51 3.70
CA THR A 237 5.99 7.17 2.45
C THR A 237 4.88 6.47 1.66
N GLY A 238 4.35 5.34 2.18
CA GLY A 238 3.36 4.53 1.48
C GLY A 238 3.94 3.79 0.26
N GLY A 239 3.06 3.25 -0.57
CA GLY A 239 3.42 2.46 -1.73
C GLY A 239 3.68 3.28 -3.01
N PRO A 240 4.24 2.63 -4.05
CA PRO A 240 4.64 3.27 -5.31
C PRO A 240 3.47 3.39 -6.30
N GLY A 241 2.44 4.15 -5.94
CA GLY A 241 1.21 4.31 -6.74
C GLY A 241 1.41 4.86 -8.15
N GLU A 242 2.55 5.52 -8.41
CA GLU A 242 2.88 6.04 -9.74
C GLU A 242 3.48 4.99 -10.71
N LEU A 243 3.66 3.73 -10.25
CA LEU A 243 4.12 2.65 -11.14
C LEU A 243 3.10 2.27 -12.23
N TYR A 244 1.82 2.42 -11.96
CA TYR A 244 0.74 1.95 -12.83
C TYR A 244 -0.12 3.10 -13.35
N ARG A 245 -0.74 2.93 -14.53
CA ARG A 245 -1.68 3.92 -15.10
C ARG A 245 -2.89 4.10 -14.19
N ASP A 246 -3.56 2.98 -13.86
CA ASP A 246 -4.71 2.95 -12.98
C ASP A 246 -4.33 2.39 -11.61
N SER A 247 -4.71 3.12 -10.59
CA SER A 247 -4.33 2.87 -9.22
C SER A 247 -5.26 3.63 -8.28
N VAL A 248 -5.57 3.06 -7.14
CA VAL A 248 -6.35 3.74 -6.10
C VAL A 248 -5.54 4.77 -5.30
N TYR A 249 -4.25 4.87 -5.55
CA TYR A 249 -3.42 5.87 -4.88
C TYR A 249 -3.68 7.27 -5.44
N PRO A 250 -3.63 8.30 -4.59
CA PRO A 250 -3.62 9.69 -5.07
C PRO A 250 -2.45 9.95 -6.01
N HIS A 251 -2.58 10.96 -6.86
CA HIS A 251 -1.48 11.41 -7.69
C HIS A 251 -0.27 11.82 -6.85
N LYS A 252 0.94 11.58 -7.38
CA LYS A 252 2.23 11.86 -6.72
C LYS A 252 2.53 10.99 -5.50
N CYS A 253 1.87 9.85 -5.34
CA CYS A 253 2.28 8.81 -4.40
C CYS A 253 3.40 7.96 -5.02
N PHE A 254 4.65 8.36 -4.80
CA PHE A 254 5.82 7.68 -5.35
C PHE A 254 6.36 6.58 -4.44
N GLY A 255 6.07 6.64 -3.14
CA GLY A 255 6.78 5.81 -2.17
C GLY A 255 8.26 6.21 -2.05
N SER A 256 9.07 5.36 -1.42
CA SER A 256 10.53 5.55 -1.33
C SER A 256 11.33 4.28 -1.61
N LEU A 257 10.76 3.34 -2.36
CA LEU A 257 11.48 2.10 -2.71
C LEU A 257 12.72 2.37 -3.56
N GLY A 258 12.62 3.30 -4.53
CA GLY A 258 13.75 3.70 -5.36
C GLY A 258 14.83 4.45 -4.58
N LEU A 259 14.44 5.30 -3.61
CA LEU A 259 15.38 5.91 -2.67
C LEU A 259 16.12 4.82 -1.87
N ALA A 260 15.38 3.87 -1.30
CA ALA A 260 15.96 2.78 -0.51
C ALA A 260 16.95 1.96 -1.35
N LEU A 261 16.62 1.62 -2.60
CA LEU A 261 17.52 0.91 -3.52
C LEU A 261 18.78 1.73 -3.84
N GLU A 262 18.64 3.03 -4.10
CA GLU A 262 19.75 3.93 -4.41
C GLU A 262 20.71 4.08 -3.21
N GLU A 263 20.20 3.97 -1.99
CA GLU A 263 20.98 3.99 -0.74
C GLU A 263 21.44 2.58 -0.28
N GLY A 264 21.29 1.57 -1.14
CA GLY A 264 21.78 0.22 -0.89
C GLY A 264 20.97 -0.61 0.10
N LEU A 265 19.75 -0.21 0.45
CA LEU A 265 18.88 -0.99 1.32
C LEU A 265 18.39 -2.25 0.60
N THR A 266 18.14 -3.30 1.37
CA THR A 266 17.52 -4.53 0.89
C THR A 266 16.01 -4.38 0.86
N LEU A 267 15.38 -4.82 -0.24
CA LEU A 267 13.92 -4.88 -0.38
C LEU A 267 13.48 -6.35 -0.49
N THR A 268 12.22 -6.60 -0.14
CA THR A 268 11.63 -7.94 -0.12
C THR A 268 10.33 -7.99 -0.95
N ASN A 269 10.12 -9.13 -1.61
CA ASN A 269 8.84 -9.51 -2.24
C ASN A 269 8.22 -8.45 -3.17
N LEU A 270 9.00 -7.75 -3.97
CA LEU A 270 8.47 -6.77 -4.93
C LEU A 270 7.61 -7.41 -6.03
N THR A 271 7.64 -8.74 -6.14
CA THR A 271 6.72 -9.52 -6.96
C THR A 271 5.29 -9.45 -6.46
N GLU A 272 5.08 -9.16 -5.16
CA GLU A 272 3.77 -9.24 -4.53
C GLU A 272 3.10 -7.86 -4.47
N SER A 273 1.95 -7.78 -5.11
CA SER A 273 1.09 -6.59 -5.16
C SER A 273 -0.36 -7.03 -5.11
N GLN A 274 -1.28 -6.09 -4.91
CA GLN A 274 -2.71 -6.35 -5.01
C GLN A 274 -3.31 -5.56 -6.15
N PHE A 275 -4.17 -6.22 -6.92
CA PHE A 275 -4.94 -5.62 -8.01
C PHE A 275 -6.41 -5.96 -7.82
N GLY A 276 -7.29 -5.06 -8.19
CA GLY A 276 -8.72 -5.27 -8.09
C GLY A 276 -9.50 -4.20 -8.82
N ILE A 277 -10.80 -4.38 -8.89
CA ILE A 277 -11.70 -3.41 -9.50
C ILE A 277 -11.76 -2.12 -8.69
N GLY A 278 -11.71 -1.01 -9.38
CA GLY A 278 -11.80 0.34 -8.80
C GLY A 278 -12.16 1.36 -9.85
N THR A 279 -12.54 2.56 -9.45
CA THR A 279 -12.77 3.64 -10.41
C THR A 279 -11.45 4.11 -11.03
N PRO A 280 -11.44 4.54 -12.31
CA PRO A 280 -10.23 4.99 -12.98
C PRO A 280 -9.57 6.17 -12.25
N ARG A 281 -8.26 6.23 -12.32
CA ARG A 281 -7.46 7.30 -11.69
C ARG A 281 -7.77 8.69 -12.25
N SER A 282 -8.25 8.75 -13.48
CA SER A 282 -8.70 9.99 -14.15
C SER A 282 -9.97 10.60 -13.57
N THR A 283 -10.68 9.86 -12.71
CA THR A 283 -11.94 10.27 -12.09
C THR A 283 -11.76 10.45 -10.57
N PHE A 284 -12.37 9.58 -9.78
CA PHE A 284 -12.19 9.51 -8.33
C PHE A 284 -11.65 8.11 -8.00
N PRO A 285 -10.32 7.95 -7.83
CA PRO A 285 -9.71 6.64 -7.65
C PRO A 285 -10.16 6.03 -6.31
N TRP A 286 -11.03 5.04 -6.40
CA TRP A 286 -11.66 4.39 -5.25
C TRP A 286 -11.82 2.89 -5.49
N ASN A 287 -11.62 2.10 -4.46
CA ASN A 287 -11.76 0.66 -4.51
C ASN A 287 -13.24 0.23 -4.48
N LEU A 288 -13.62 -0.64 -5.39
CA LEU A 288 -14.99 -1.14 -5.53
C LEU A 288 -15.21 -2.52 -4.88
N SER A 289 -14.50 -2.84 -3.82
CA SER A 289 -14.76 -4.04 -3.00
C SER A 289 -16.01 -3.89 -2.12
N GLY A 290 -16.35 -4.95 -1.41
CA GLY A 290 -17.41 -4.95 -0.41
C GLY A 290 -18.79 -4.72 -0.99
N THR A 291 -19.57 -3.84 -0.39
CA THR A 291 -20.99 -3.65 -0.70
C THR A 291 -21.25 -3.21 -2.13
N TYR A 292 -20.30 -2.54 -2.82
CA TYR A 292 -20.53 -2.12 -4.21
C TYR A 292 -20.84 -3.28 -5.15
N VAL A 293 -20.19 -4.42 -4.98
CA VAL A 293 -20.45 -5.62 -5.80
C VAL A 293 -21.34 -6.63 -5.10
N GLN A 294 -21.39 -6.63 -3.74
CA GLN A 294 -22.31 -7.48 -2.99
C GLN A 294 -23.81 -7.17 -3.25
N VAL A 295 -24.11 -6.01 -3.79
CA VAL A 295 -25.49 -5.68 -4.22
C VAL A 295 -25.82 -6.18 -5.63
N ILE A 296 -24.92 -6.92 -6.26
CA ILE A 296 -25.08 -7.58 -7.56
C ILE A 296 -25.55 -6.59 -8.63
N PRO A 297 -24.74 -5.55 -8.96
CA PRO A 297 -25.06 -4.62 -10.04
C PRO A 297 -24.91 -5.27 -11.42
N TYR A 298 -25.53 -4.69 -12.44
CA TYR A 298 -25.25 -5.08 -13.82
C TYR A 298 -23.88 -4.56 -14.25
N ILE A 299 -23.05 -5.46 -14.74
CA ILE A 299 -21.69 -5.15 -15.23
C ILE A 299 -21.67 -5.38 -16.73
N TYR A 300 -21.28 -4.36 -17.49
CA TYR A 300 -21.25 -4.38 -18.95
C TYR A 300 -20.09 -3.54 -19.49
N SER A 301 -19.78 -3.71 -20.77
CA SER A 301 -18.78 -2.89 -21.46
C SER A 301 -19.40 -2.12 -22.61
N VAL A 302 -18.74 -1.04 -23.02
CA VAL A 302 -19.17 -0.16 -24.12
C VAL A 302 -17.98 0.07 -25.06
N ASP A 303 -18.22 -0.08 -26.37
CA ASP A 303 -17.22 0.24 -27.39
C ASP A 303 -17.20 1.74 -27.75
N ALA A 304 -16.33 2.13 -28.70
CA ALA A 304 -16.18 3.51 -29.14
C ALA A 304 -17.43 4.06 -29.86
N GLU A 305 -18.25 3.19 -30.41
CA GLU A 305 -19.50 3.50 -31.09
C GLU A 305 -20.70 3.62 -30.14
N GLY A 306 -20.51 3.25 -28.84
CA GLY A 306 -21.55 3.30 -27.83
C GLY A 306 -22.40 2.01 -27.73
N ASN A 307 -21.99 0.91 -28.37
CA ASN A 307 -22.68 -0.37 -28.23
C ASN A 307 -22.38 -1.02 -26.90
N GLU A 308 -23.41 -1.52 -26.22
CA GLU A 308 -23.33 -2.21 -24.93
C GLU A 308 -23.14 -3.72 -25.11
N TYR A 309 -22.30 -4.33 -24.27
CA TYR A 309 -22.02 -5.76 -24.29
C TYR A 309 -22.14 -6.36 -22.89
N ASN A 310 -23.00 -7.39 -22.76
CA ASN A 310 -23.10 -8.23 -21.56
C ASN A 310 -21.95 -9.26 -21.55
N PHE A 311 -20.70 -8.80 -21.45
CA PHE A 311 -19.51 -9.60 -21.67
C PHE A 311 -19.32 -10.71 -20.63
N LEU A 312 -19.77 -10.54 -19.39
CA LEU A 312 -19.63 -11.56 -18.35
C LEU A 312 -20.40 -12.84 -18.69
N ALA A 313 -21.43 -12.74 -19.51
CA ALA A 313 -22.18 -13.90 -20.01
C ALA A 313 -21.35 -14.87 -20.87
N ASP A 314 -20.20 -14.43 -21.39
CA ASP A 314 -19.29 -15.28 -22.14
C ASP A 314 -18.38 -16.14 -21.24
N TYR A 315 -18.30 -15.82 -19.95
CA TYR A 315 -17.41 -16.46 -19.00
C TYR A 315 -18.14 -17.43 -18.05
N TYR A 316 -19.36 -17.13 -17.64
CA TYR A 316 -20.12 -17.92 -16.68
C TYR A 316 -21.17 -18.80 -17.37
N ARG A 317 -21.49 -19.97 -16.79
CA ARG A 317 -22.38 -20.98 -17.36
C ARG A 317 -23.85 -20.60 -17.21
N THR A 318 -24.20 -19.98 -16.08
CA THR A 318 -25.58 -19.62 -15.76
C THR A 318 -25.64 -18.21 -15.16
N THR A 319 -26.82 -17.61 -15.22
CA THR A 319 -27.11 -16.30 -14.62
C THR A 319 -26.94 -16.34 -13.10
N GLN A 320 -27.29 -17.47 -12.47
CA GLN A 320 -27.07 -17.67 -11.04
C GLN A 320 -25.60 -17.66 -10.68
N GLU A 321 -24.76 -18.41 -11.41
CA GLU A 321 -23.32 -18.48 -11.19
C GLU A 321 -22.67 -17.12 -11.40
N LEU A 322 -23.04 -16.41 -12.46
CA LEU A 322 -22.58 -15.05 -12.74
C LEU A 322 -22.93 -14.10 -11.59
N ALA A 323 -24.20 -14.05 -11.19
CA ALA A 323 -24.68 -13.15 -10.13
C ALA A 323 -24.04 -13.46 -8.77
N SER A 324 -23.92 -14.75 -8.42
CA SER A 324 -23.30 -15.18 -7.17
C SER A 324 -21.81 -14.85 -7.14
N ASN A 325 -21.09 -14.91 -8.27
CA ASN A 325 -19.68 -14.54 -8.33
C ASN A 325 -19.44 -13.03 -8.36
N ILE A 326 -20.36 -12.23 -8.93
CA ILE A 326 -20.34 -10.76 -8.74
C ILE A 326 -20.42 -10.45 -7.23
N PHE A 327 -21.36 -11.05 -6.52
CA PHE A 327 -21.47 -10.87 -5.06
C PHE A 327 -20.19 -11.28 -4.34
N ARG A 328 -19.67 -12.50 -4.60
CA ARG A 328 -18.46 -13.03 -3.94
C ARG A 328 -17.24 -12.15 -4.16
N LYS A 329 -17.17 -11.44 -5.30
CA LYS A 329 -16.09 -10.47 -5.54
C LYS A 329 -16.02 -9.38 -4.47
N GLY A 330 -17.08 -9.10 -3.75
CA GLY A 330 -17.10 -8.12 -2.66
C GLY A 330 -16.25 -8.51 -1.46
N TYR A 331 -16.20 -9.78 -1.09
CA TYR A 331 -15.37 -10.27 0.02
C TYR A 331 -14.18 -11.12 -0.43
N GLN A 332 -14.22 -11.71 -1.63
CA GLN A 332 -13.08 -12.38 -2.27
C GLN A 332 -12.25 -11.39 -3.11
N TRP A 333 -11.93 -10.29 -2.51
CA TRP A 333 -11.16 -9.20 -3.08
C TRP A 333 -9.79 -9.15 -2.37
N PRO A 334 -8.67 -8.85 -3.02
CA PRO A 334 -8.44 -8.47 -4.43
C PRO A 334 -8.49 -9.65 -5.41
N PHE A 335 -7.99 -9.46 -6.65
CA PHE A 335 -7.72 -10.57 -7.57
C PHE A 335 -6.86 -11.64 -6.90
N HIS A 336 -7.22 -12.90 -7.09
CA HIS A 336 -6.42 -14.02 -6.64
C HIS A 336 -6.37 -15.12 -7.70
N ALA A 337 -5.15 -15.52 -8.09
CA ALA A 337 -4.95 -16.45 -9.21
C ALA A 337 -5.70 -17.77 -9.05
N THR A 338 -5.78 -18.33 -7.84
CA THR A 338 -6.49 -19.60 -7.60
C THR A 338 -8.02 -19.48 -7.72
N ARG A 339 -8.58 -18.26 -7.67
CA ARG A 339 -10.02 -18.02 -7.80
C ARG A 339 -10.47 -17.73 -9.23
N VAL A 340 -9.59 -17.90 -10.20
CA VAL A 340 -9.93 -17.87 -11.62
C VAL A 340 -10.55 -19.20 -12.06
N MET A 341 -10.07 -20.31 -11.47
CA MET A 341 -10.52 -21.65 -11.82
C MET A 341 -11.95 -21.93 -11.35
N ASP A 342 -12.56 -22.92 -11.98
CA ASP A 342 -13.93 -23.39 -11.68
C ASP A 342 -14.96 -22.28 -11.64
N PHE A 343 -14.90 -21.38 -12.61
CA PHE A 343 -15.78 -20.22 -12.76
C PHE A 343 -15.81 -19.31 -11.50
N GLY A 344 -14.71 -19.21 -10.79
CA GLY A 344 -14.61 -18.43 -9.55
C GLY A 344 -14.66 -16.91 -9.77
N SER A 345 -14.71 -16.19 -8.65
CA SER A 345 -14.96 -14.72 -8.67
C SER A 345 -13.87 -13.89 -9.35
N SER A 346 -12.61 -14.34 -9.36
CA SER A 346 -11.52 -13.64 -10.04
C SER A 346 -11.49 -13.84 -11.56
N LEU A 347 -12.37 -14.69 -12.10
CA LEU A 347 -12.63 -14.76 -13.52
C LEU A 347 -13.27 -13.44 -14.03
N LEU A 348 -14.08 -12.77 -13.20
CA LEU A 348 -14.59 -11.44 -13.46
C LEU A 348 -13.45 -10.42 -13.72
N ASP A 349 -12.40 -10.44 -12.93
CA ASP A 349 -11.26 -9.54 -13.11
C ASP A 349 -10.55 -9.78 -14.45
N MET A 350 -10.39 -11.06 -14.83
CA MET A 350 -9.82 -11.44 -16.13
C MET A 350 -10.68 -10.95 -17.30
N ALA A 351 -12.00 -11.10 -17.18
CA ALA A 351 -12.95 -10.63 -18.18
C ALA A 351 -12.91 -9.10 -18.33
N VAL A 352 -12.91 -8.36 -17.23
CA VAL A 352 -12.76 -6.89 -17.23
C VAL A 352 -11.47 -6.46 -17.92
N ALA A 353 -10.34 -7.11 -17.61
CA ALA A 353 -9.07 -6.80 -18.27
C ALA A 353 -9.10 -7.08 -19.77
N GLN A 354 -9.78 -8.14 -20.21
CA GLN A 354 -9.93 -8.46 -21.62
C GLN A 354 -10.73 -7.39 -22.37
N GLU A 355 -11.82 -6.89 -21.77
CA GLU A 355 -12.60 -5.78 -22.32
C GLU A 355 -11.77 -4.51 -22.45
N GLN A 356 -11.02 -4.16 -21.40
CA GLN A 356 -10.12 -2.99 -21.43
C GLN A 356 -9.00 -3.12 -22.48
N GLN A 357 -8.42 -4.31 -22.64
CA GLN A 357 -7.40 -4.57 -23.68
C GLN A 357 -7.97 -4.48 -25.10
N SER A 358 -9.26 -4.77 -25.28
CA SER A 358 -9.96 -4.59 -26.56
C SER A 358 -10.39 -3.14 -26.83
N GLY A 359 -10.06 -2.21 -25.92
CA GLY A 359 -10.40 -0.78 -26.06
C GLY A 359 -11.79 -0.40 -25.57
N ARG A 360 -12.52 -1.31 -24.92
CA ARG A 360 -13.84 -1.03 -24.35
C ARG A 360 -13.75 -0.43 -22.95
N GLN A 361 -14.73 0.40 -22.60
CA GLN A 361 -14.92 0.92 -21.25
C GLN A 361 -15.88 0.00 -20.49
N VAL A 362 -15.60 -0.25 -19.20
CA VAL A 362 -16.43 -1.14 -18.38
C VAL A 362 -17.19 -0.32 -17.35
N PHE A 363 -18.47 -0.67 -17.16
CA PHE A 363 -19.39 0.04 -16.29
C PHE A 363 -20.11 -0.90 -15.32
N MET A 364 -20.49 -0.35 -14.19
CA MET A 364 -21.31 -0.97 -13.16
C MET A 364 -22.58 -0.12 -12.97
N ASP A 365 -23.75 -0.70 -13.26
CA ASP A 365 -25.04 -0.03 -13.16
C ASP A 365 -25.81 -0.54 -11.93
N PHE A 366 -26.01 0.34 -10.98
CA PHE A 366 -26.74 0.02 -9.74
C PHE A 366 -28.26 0.06 -9.90
N ASN A 367 -28.77 0.52 -11.03
CA ASN A 367 -30.21 0.57 -11.32
C ASN A 367 -30.71 -0.65 -12.10
N ARG A 368 -29.80 -1.51 -12.55
CA ARG A 368 -30.10 -2.71 -13.33
C ARG A 368 -29.54 -3.95 -12.64
N ASN A 369 -30.34 -5.02 -12.60
CA ASN A 369 -29.84 -6.35 -12.23
C ASN A 369 -29.08 -6.97 -13.41
N PRO A 370 -28.20 -7.98 -13.16
CA PRO A 370 -27.50 -8.69 -14.23
C PRO A 370 -28.47 -9.23 -15.28
N GLU A 371 -28.09 -9.10 -16.55
CA GLU A 371 -28.81 -9.72 -17.66
C GLU A 371 -28.53 -11.23 -17.70
N ALA A 372 -29.49 -11.96 -18.29
CA ALA A 372 -29.37 -13.40 -18.38
C ALA A 372 -28.20 -13.84 -19.25
N VAL A 373 -27.55 -14.90 -18.86
CA VAL A 373 -26.64 -15.67 -19.73
C VAL A 373 -27.50 -16.24 -20.87
N PRO A 374 -27.11 -16.11 -22.15
CA PRO A 374 -27.90 -16.58 -23.29
C PRO A 374 -28.31 -18.05 -23.14
N GLY A 375 -29.60 -18.30 -23.25
CA GLY A 375 -30.17 -19.64 -23.09
C GLY A 375 -30.47 -20.06 -21.67
N ASP A 376 -30.22 -19.21 -20.68
CA ASP A 376 -30.53 -19.45 -19.27
C ASP A 376 -31.72 -18.57 -18.81
N LEU A 377 -32.18 -18.82 -17.59
CA LEU A 377 -33.29 -18.09 -16.97
C LEU A 377 -32.85 -16.68 -16.56
N PRO A 378 -33.75 -15.68 -16.53
CA PRO A 378 -33.45 -14.32 -16.06
C PRO A 378 -32.98 -14.29 -14.62
N PHE A 379 -32.28 -13.22 -14.21
CA PHE A 379 -31.84 -13.02 -12.83
C PHE A 379 -33.02 -13.11 -11.83
N SER A 380 -32.78 -13.79 -10.71
CA SER A 380 -33.72 -13.86 -9.59
C SER A 380 -32.96 -14.02 -8.28
N LEU A 381 -33.36 -13.27 -7.26
CA LEU A 381 -32.81 -13.38 -5.91
C LEU A 381 -33.06 -14.79 -5.29
N ASP A 382 -34.15 -15.46 -5.70
CA ASP A 382 -34.50 -16.78 -5.22
C ASP A 382 -33.61 -17.90 -5.78
N ARG A 383 -32.84 -17.62 -6.80
CA ARG A 383 -31.94 -18.56 -7.46
C ARG A 383 -30.47 -18.31 -7.20
N LEU A 384 -30.14 -17.32 -6.37
CA LEU A 384 -28.77 -17.12 -5.91
C LEU A 384 -28.28 -18.33 -5.11
N ASP A 385 -26.99 -18.53 -5.08
CA ASP A 385 -26.40 -19.55 -4.23
C ASP A 385 -26.77 -19.29 -2.75
N ASP A 386 -26.90 -20.35 -1.97
CA ASP A 386 -27.43 -20.28 -0.59
C ASP A 386 -26.65 -19.32 0.31
N ASP A 387 -25.33 -19.27 0.19
CA ASP A 387 -24.45 -18.36 0.94
C ASP A 387 -24.72 -16.90 0.60
N VAL A 388 -24.92 -16.60 -0.67
CA VAL A 388 -25.19 -15.25 -1.18
C VAL A 388 -26.57 -14.77 -0.76
N ARG A 389 -27.57 -15.63 -0.94
CA ARG A 389 -28.94 -15.33 -0.53
C ARG A 389 -29.05 -15.10 0.98
N ALA A 390 -28.49 -16.00 1.79
CA ALA A 390 -28.49 -15.88 3.24
C ALA A 390 -27.81 -14.58 3.72
N TYR A 391 -26.72 -14.16 3.06
CA TYR A 391 -26.08 -12.90 3.39
C TYR A 391 -26.97 -11.69 3.14
N LEU A 392 -27.64 -11.62 1.97
CA LEU A 392 -28.57 -10.54 1.64
C LEU A 392 -29.78 -10.54 2.59
N GLU A 393 -30.33 -11.71 2.92
CA GLU A 393 -31.43 -11.87 3.86
C GLU A 393 -31.07 -11.39 5.27
N ASN A 394 -29.91 -11.79 5.78
CA ASN A 394 -29.40 -11.38 7.10
C ASN A 394 -29.14 -9.86 7.21
N ASN A 395 -29.00 -9.17 6.09
CA ASN A 395 -28.82 -7.73 6.03
C ASN A 395 -30.10 -6.97 5.61
N ASP A 396 -31.29 -7.63 5.62
CA ASP A 396 -32.55 -7.08 5.11
C ASP A 396 -32.44 -6.51 3.68
N ALA A 397 -31.53 -7.05 2.86
CA ALA A 397 -31.15 -6.51 1.58
C ALA A 397 -31.76 -7.26 0.38
N LEU A 398 -32.77 -8.10 0.59
CA LEU A 398 -33.57 -8.69 -0.50
C LEU A 398 -34.51 -7.64 -1.11
N ALA A 399 -33.94 -6.74 -1.94
CA ALA A 399 -34.64 -5.65 -2.60
C ALA A 399 -34.56 -5.79 -4.14
N PRO A 400 -35.55 -5.24 -4.91
CA PRO A 400 -35.64 -5.44 -6.35
C PRO A 400 -34.44 -4.98 -7.14
N SER A 401 -33.82 -3.84 -6.79
CA SER A 401 -32.70 -3.26 -7.52
C SER A 401 -31.41 -3.24 -6.71
N PRO A 402 -30.23 -3.24 -7.36
CA PRO A 402 -28.95 -3.10 -6.68
C PRO A 402 -28.84 -1.82 -5.83
N ILE A 403 -29.37 -0.70 -6.33
CA ILE A 403 -29.32 0.57 -5.58
C ILE A 403 -30.14 0.52 -4.28
N GLU A 404 -31.29 -0.14 -4.30
CA GLU A 404 -32.09 -0.33 -3.09
C GLU A 404 -31.39 -1.26 -2.10
N ARG A 405 -30.70 -2.31 -2.59
CA ARG A 405 -29.85 -3.17 -1.78
C ARG A 405 -28.69 -2.36 -1.17
N LEU A 406 -28.03 -1.51 -1.97
CA LEU A 406 -26.93 -0.65 -1.47
C LEU A 406 -27.41 0.37 -0.44
N GLN A 407 -28.60 0.95 -0.65
CA GLN A 407 -29.21 1.88 0.31
C GLN A 407 -29.48 1.21 1.68
N ARG A 408 -29.85 -0.08 1.68
CA ARG A 408 -30.08 -0.84 2.92
C ARG A 408 -28.76 -1.26 3.59
N MET A 409 -27.80 -1.72 2.81
CA MET A 409 -26.54 -2.27 3.34
C MET A 409 -25.51 -1.19 3.73
N ASN A 410 -25.36 -0.15 2.89
CA ASN A 410 -24.32 0.87 3.12
C ASN A 410 -24.66 2.21 2.42
N PRO A 411 -25.57 3.01 2.97
CA PRO A 411 -25.96 4.30 2.39
C PRO A 411 -24.82 5.31 2.32
N LEU A 412 -23.80 5.19 3.20
CA LEU A 412 -22.62 6.06 3.19
C LEU A 412 -21.79 5.87 1.90
N SER A 413 -21.81 4.69 1.30
CA SER A 413 -21.16 4.42 0.00
C SER A 413 -21.77 5.24 -1.14
N ILE A 414 -23.09 5.43 -1.14
CA ILE A 414 -23.80 6.28 -2.12
C ILE A 414 -23.44 7.75 -1.90
N SER A 415 -23.51 8.20 -0.64
CA SER A 415 -23.18 9.57 -0.26
C SER A 415 -21.75 9.95 -0.62
N LEU A 416 -20.81 9.02 -0.46
CA LEU A 416 -19.41 9.22 -0.81
C LEU A 416 -19.24 9.57 -2.30
N TYR A 417 -19.80 8.75 -3.21
CA TYR A 417 -19.69 9.00 -4.63
C TYR A 417 -20.41 10.30 -5.04
N LYS A 418 -21.56 10.58 -4.44
CA LYS A 418 -22.30 11.81 -4.71
C LYS A 418 -21.51 13.06 -4.35
N MET A 419 -20.74 13.06 -3.24
CA MET A 419 -19.85 14.15 -2.86
C MET A 419 -18.70 14.37 -3.87
N HIS A 420 -18.32 13.34 -4.60
CA HIS A 420 -17.32 13.41 -5.67
C HIS A 420 -17.90 13.61 -7.07
N GLY A 421 -19.21 13.93 -7.17
CA GLY A 421 -19.88 14.25 -8.43
C GLY A 421 -20.46 13.05 -9.17
N TYR A 422 -20.51 11.87 -8.54
CA TYR A 422 -21.04 10.64 -9.14
C TYR A 422 -22.32 10.19 -8.39
N ASP A 423 -23.47 10.37 -9.01
CA ASP A 423 -24.75 9.94 -8.42
C ASP A 423 -25.11 8.52 -8.88
N LEU A 424 -24.80 7.52 -8.05
CA LEU A 424 -25.06 6.10 -8.33
C LEU A 424 -26.55 5.77 -8.48
N THR A 425 -27.44 6.68 -8.07
CA THR A 425 -28.90 6.50 -8.22
C THR A 425 -29.39 6.80 -9.63
N THR A 426 -28.59 7.48 -10.45
CA THR A 426 -29.02 7.98 -11.77
C THR A 426 -28.06 7.63 -12.91
N GLN A 427 -26.84 7.24 -12.61
CA GLN A 427 -25.83 6.98 -13.67
C GLN A 427 -24.98 5.75 -13.34
N PRO A 428 -24.55 5.00 -14.36
CA PRO A 428 -23.60 3.91 -14.18
C PRO A 428 -22.22 4.46 -13.80
N LEU A 429 -21.44 3.64 -13.08
CA LEU A 429 -20.11 3.97 -12.62
C LEU A 429 -19.07 3.28 -13.49
N GLN A 430 -18.20 4.06 -14.16
CA GLN A 430 -17.06 3.51 -14.87
C GLN A 430 -16.05 2.92 -13.90
N PHE A 431 -15.50 1.75 -14.22
CA PHE A 431 -14.45 1.13 -13.43
C PHE A 431 -13.40 0.42 -14.29
N ALA A 432 -12.30 0.06 -13.66
CA ALA A 432 -11.13 -0.55 -14.29
C ALA A 432 -10.42 -1.50 -13.31
N MET A 433 -9.48 -2.28 -13.82
CA MET A 433 -8.53 -2.98 -12.97
C MET A 433 -7.46 -2.01 -12.48
N ASN A 434 -7.34 -1.86 -11.16
CA ASN A 434 -6.45 -0.91 -10.50
C ASN A 434 -5.37 -1.63 -9.68
N ASN A 435 -4.18 -1.04 -9.60
CA ASN A 435 -3.24 -1.38 -8.53
C ASN A 435 -3.78 -0.85 -7.19
N GLN A 436 -3.76 -1.71 -6.17
CA GLN A 436 -4.41 -1.46 -4.89
C GLN A 436 -3.43 -1.33 -3.73
N HIS A 437 -2.35 -2.12 -3.74
CA HIS A 437 -1.38 -2.20 -2.66
C HIS A 437 -0.10 -2.90 -3.13
N MET A 438 1.04 -2.47 -2.62
CA MET A 438 2.31 -3.19 -2.73
C MET A 438 2.52 -3.97 -1.42
N ASN A 439 2.51 -5.31 -1.49
CA ASN A 439 2.74 -6.15 -0.31
C ASN A 439 4.24 -6.24 0.03
N GLY A 440 5.09 -6.28 -0.99
CA GLY A 440 6.53 -6.14 -0.84
C GLY A 440 6.96 -4.71 -0.56
N GLY A 441 8.21 -4.54 -0.14
CA GLY A 441 8.75 -3.24 0.22
C GLY A 441 10.17 -3.32 0.77
N ILE A 442 10.55 -2.38 1.61
CA ILE A 442 11.84 -2.40 2.31
C ILE A 442 11.83 -3.53 3.34
N GLU A 443 12.85 -4.38 3.30
CA GLU A 443 13.03 -5.45 4.28
C GLU A 443 13.27 -4.86 5.67
N VAL A 444 12.57 -5.39 6.67
CA VAL A 444 12.66 -4.92 8.06
C VAL A 444 12.72 -6.09 9.05
N ASP A 445 13.31 -5.81 10.20
CA ASP A 445 13.28 -6.72 11.35
C ASP A 445 11.99 -6.53 12.20
N ILE A 446 11.92 -7.22 13.33
CA ILE A 446 10.79 -7.14 14.27
C ILE A 446 10.62 -5.75 14.93
N TRP A 447 11.55 -4.83 14.76
CA TRP A 447 11.51 -3.45 15.25
C TRP A 447 11.19 -2.46 14.14
N GLY A 448 11.09 -2.90 12.90
CA GLY A 448 10.94 -2.05 11.73
C GLY A 448 12.24 -1.43 11.25
N GLN A 449 13.42 -1.90 11.75
CA GLN A 449 14.71 -1.43 11.31
C GLN A 449 15.09 -2.10 9.98
N THR A 450 15.67 -1.33 9.09
CA THR A 450 16.14 -1.79 7.77
C THR A 450 17.57 -2.33 7.83
N SER A 451 18.12 -2.74 6.69
CA SER A 451 19.54 -3.12 6.57
C SER A 451 20.52 -1.96 6.83
N LEU A 452 20.06 -0.70 6.88
CA LEU A 452 20.86 0.47 7.24
C LEU A 452 20.56 0.87 8.69
N PRO A 453 21.49 0.71 9.63
CA PRO A 453 21.28 1.05 11.04
C PRO A 453 20.81 2.49 11.26
N GLY A 454 19.77 2.66 12.08
CA GLY A 454 19.10 3.95 12.33
C GLY A 454 18.07 4.32 11.28
N CYS A 455 17.96 3.58 10.16
CA CYS A 455 16.91 3.73 9.18
C CYS A 455 15.80 2.70 9.46
N PHE A 456 14.55 3.16 9.51
CA PHE A 456 13.37 2.36 9.79
C PHE A 456 12.37 2.53 8.65
N ALA A 457 11.54 1.51 8.41
CA ALA A 457 10.43 1.60 7.48
C ALA A 457 9.13 1.14 8.16
N VAL A 458 8.01 1.85 7.89
CA VAL A 458 6.73 1.56 8.52
C VAL A 458 5.55 1.85 7.58
N GLY A 459 4.50 1.05 7.69
CA GLY A 459 3.36 1.07 6.78
C GLY A 459 3.70 0.39 5.46
N GLU A 460 3.02 0.76 4.40
CA GLU A 460 3.11 0.06 3.12
C GLU A 460 4.50 0.11 2.45
N VAL A 461 5.35 1.08 2.78
CA VAL A 461 6.73 1.11 2.27
C VAL A 461 7.59 -0.02 2.82
N ALA A 462 7.22 -0.58 3.97
CA ALA A 462 7.85 -1.75 4.57
C ALA A 462 7.25 -3.04 4.00
N GLY A 463 8.09 -3.98 3.62
CA GLY A 463 7.69 -5.27 3.07
C GLY A 463 7.23 -6.25 4.14
N THR A 464 6.29 -5.86 4.99
CA THR A 464 5.79 -6.67 6.13
C THR A 464 4.69 -7.64 5.76
N HIS A 465 4.29 -7.70 4.49
CA HIS A 465 3.27 -8.62 4.00
C HIS A 465 3.90 -9.65 3.05
N GLY A 466 3.27 -10.82 2.97
CA GLY A 466 3.66 -11.86 2.02
C GLY A 466 2.82 -11.81 0.74
N VAL A 467 2.55 -12.98 0.20
CA VAL A 467 1.78 -13.14 -1.05
C VAL A 467 0.36 -12.59 -0.91
N THR A 468 -0.29 -12.83 0.23
CA THR A 468 -1.64 -12.33 0.49
C THR A 468 -1.65 -11.43 1.72
N ARG A 469 -2.44 -10.39 1.66
CA ARG A 469 -2.67 -9.48 2.77
C ARG A 469 -4.17 -9.39 3.04
N PRO A 470 -4.66 -9.84 4.19
CA PRO A 470 -6.06 -9.69 4.56
C PRO A 470 -6.53 -8.23 4.55
N GLY A 471 -7.79 -8.02 4.23
CA GLY A 471 -8.38 -6.68 4.23
C GLY A 471 -8.24 -6.02 5.59
N GLY A 472 -7.61 -4.83 5.64
CA GLY A 472 -7.38 -4.08 6.88
C GLY A 472 -6.03 -4.31 7.55
N ALA A 473 -5.28 -5.36 7.21
CA ALA A 473 -3.93 -5.61 7.75
C ALA A 473 -2.96 -4.45 7.42
N ALA A 474 -3.10 -3.79 6.28
CA ALA A 474 -2.26 -2.64 5.91
C ALA A 474 -2.31 -1.51 6.94
N LEU A 475 -3.50 -1.16 7.44
CA LEU A 475 -3.64 -0.15 8.48
C LEU A 475 -3.09 -0.64 9.81
N ASN A 476 -3.35 -1.89 10.17
CA ASN A 476 -2.88 -2.49 11.41
C ASN A 476 -1.35 -2.59 11.47
N ALA A 477 -0.70 -3.15 10.44
CA ALA A 477 0.77 -3.25 10.37
C ALA A 477 1.44 -1.89 10.56
N GLY A 478 0.97 -0.84 9.88
CA GLY A 478 1.48 0.51 10.02
C GLY A 478 1.38 1.05 11.44
N GLN A 479 0.30 0.80 12.16
CA GLN A 479 0.13 1.22 13.54
C GLN A 479 1.02 0.42 14.51
N VAL A 480 1.11 -0.89 14.33
CA VAL A 480 1.89 -1.79 15.21
C VAL A 480 3.38 -1.48 15.08
N PHE A 481 3.92 -1.47 13.87
CA PHE A 481 5.35 -1.22 13.68
C PHE A 481 5.76 0.21 14.05
N ALA A 482 4.86 1.20 13.91
CA ALA A 482 5.10 2.56 14.43
C ALA A 482 5.30 2.58 15.95
N VAL A 483 4.50 1.83 16.71
CA VAL A 483 4.68 1.67 18.16
C VAL A 483 5.97 0.91 18.49
N ARG A 484 6.27 -0.15 17.70
CA ARG A 484 7.47 -0.99 17.92
C ARG A 484 8.76 -0.20 17.74
N LEU A 485 8.93 0.49 16.59
CA LEU A 485 10.12 1.28 16.31
C LEU A 485 10.32 2.40 17.35
N ALA A 486 9.24 3.05 17.76
CA ALA A 486 9.32 4.11 18.75
C ALA A 486 9.76 3.57 20.14
N ARG A 487 9.33 2.36 20.50
CA ARG A 487 9.84 1.67 21.71
C ARG A 487 11.32 1.37 21.59
N PHE A 488 11.74 0.81 20.46
CA PHE A 488 13.14 0.47 20.21
C PHE A 488 14.03 1.71 20.30
N ILE A 489 13.70 2.77 19.53
CA ILE A 489 14.45 4.03 19.54
C ILE A 489 14.48 4.67 20.95
N GLY A 490 13.36 4.65 21.67
CA GLY A 490 13.27 5.25 23.00
C GLY A 490 13.98 4.46 24.10
N CYS A 491 14.25 3.17 23.88
CA CYS A 491 14.94 2.28 24.85
C CYS A 491 16.40 1.99 24.46
N THR A 492 16.83 2.38 23.26
CA THR A 492 18.23 2.28 22.84
C THR A 492 18.99 3.56 23.20
N GLN A 493 20.33 3.45 23.26
CA GLN A 493 21.18 4.58 23.61
C GLN A 493 21.00 5.73 22.60
N LYS A 494 20.79 6.96 23.10
CA LYS A 494 20.77 8.15 22.25
C LYS A 494 22.11 8.29 21.53
N ARG A 495 22.04 8.60 20.25
CA ARG A 495 23.19 8.83 19.40
C ARG A 495 23.18 10.27 18.92
N ASN A 496 24.33 10.84 18.76
CA ASN A 496 24.53 12.15 18.18
C ASN A 496 25.12 11.99 16.78
N ILE A 497 24.90 12.97 15.93
CA ILE A 497 25.62 13.10 14.67
C ILE A 497 26.91 13.85 15.00
N ASP A 498 28.05 13.17 14.87
CA ASP A 498 29.33 13.69 15.23
C ASP A 498 30.06 14.37 14.07
N GLY A 499 30.92 15.34 14.38
CA GLY A 499 31.80 16.00 13.41
C GLY A 499 31.21 17.24 12.72
N ASP A 500 31.92 17.67 11.68
CA ASP A 500 31.55 18.85 10.87
C ASP A 500 30.45 18.49 9.88
N ILE A 501 29.27 19.08 10.07
CA ILE A 501 28.11 18.83 9.23
C ILE A 501 28.37 19.25 7.78
N ALA A 502 29.12 20.33 7.54
CA ALA A 502 29.45 20.75 6.19
C ALA A 502 30.27 19.68 5.45
N GLN A 503 31.24 19.07 6.14
CA GLN A 503 32.00 17.95 5.57
C GLN A 503 31.13 16.69 5.36
N LEU A 504 30.22 16.40 6.27
CA LEU A 504 29.31 15.25 6.16
C LEU A 504 28.42 15.34 4.93
N VAL A 505 27.84 16.52 4.66
CA VAL A 505 26.84 16.69 3.59
C VAL A 505 27.44 17.05 2.24
N ALA A 506 28.69 17.54 2.18
CA ALA A 506 29.31 18.05 0.95
C ALA A 506 29.31 17.04 -0.22
N PRO A 507 29.68 15.74 -0.03
CA PRO A 507 29.69 14.79 -1.14
C PRO A 507 28.28 14.55 -1.72
N THR A 508 27.29 14.41 -0.84
CA THR A 508 25.90 14.18 -1.24
C THR A 508 25.32 15.39 -1.96
N LEU A 509 25.57 16.61 -1.44
CA LEU A 509 25.12 17.85 -2.10
C LEU A 509 25.81 18.06 -3.45
N ALA A 510 27.09 17.71 -3.58
CA ALA A 510 27.81 17.80 -4.85
C ALA A 510 27.16 16.88 -5.91
N SER A 511 26.88 15.63 -5.56
CA SER A 511 26.18 14.67 -6.44
C SER A 511 24.79 15.14 -6.82
N ILE A 512 24.01 15.68 -5.88
CA ILE A 512 22.66 16.22 -6.15
C ILE A 512 22.75 17.41 -7.12
N ARG A 513 23.69 18.34 -6.91
CA ARG A 513 23.87 19.49 -7.78
C ARG A 513 24.29 19.08 -9.20
N GLU A 514 25.13 18.08 -9.33
CA GLU A 514 25.52 17.52 -10.63
C GLU A 514 24.30 16.97 -11.39
N ILE A 515 23.45 16.17 -10.72
CA ILE A 515 22.21 15.64 -11.29
C ILE A 515 21.28 16.78 -11.74
N ILE A 516 21.10 17.81 -10.90
CA ILE A 516 20.22 18.94 -11.22
C ILE A 516 20.78 19.76 -12.40
N THR A 517 22.09 20.03 -12.41
CA THR A 517 22.76 20.78 -13.50
C THR A 517 22.61 19.98 -14.79
N GLN A 518 22.92 18.69 -14.78
CA GLN A 518 22.72 17.84 -15.95
C GLN A 518 21.27 17.90 -16.46
N ALA A 519 20.28 17.82 -15.57
CA ALA A 519 18.86 17.84 -15.93
C ALA A 519 18.40 19.18 -16.54
N HIS A 520 18.98 20.29 -16.09
CA HIS A 520 18.61 21.63 -16.57
C HIS A 520 19.31 22.02 -17.89
N ASP A 521 20.58 21.68 -18.05
CA ASP A 521 21.41 22.09 -19.17
C ASP A 521 21.42 21.06 -20.33
N ASN A 522 20.78 19.91 -20.14
CA ASN A 522 20.91 18.77 -21.03
C ASN A 522 19.77 18.69 -22.06
N GLY A 523 20.02 19.17 -23.27
CA GLY A 523 19.11 18.94 -24.41
C GLY A 523 18.89 17.47 -24.81
N THR A 524 19.63 16.53 -24.21
CA THR A 524 19.55 15.08 -24.49
C THR A 524 18.82 14.28 -23.38
N GLY A 525 18.52 14.90 -22.26
CA GLY A 525 17.79 14.27 -21.15
C GLY A 525 16.34 13.91 -21.53
N MET A 526 15.81 12.85 -20.92
CA MET A 526 14.43 12.44 -21.18
C MET A 526 13.45 13.29 -20.35
N PRO A 527 12.40 13.90 -20.96
CA PRO A 527 11.37 14.63 -20.22
C PRO A 527 10.67 13.77 -19.18
N LEU A 528 10.33 14.34 -18.02
CA LEU A 528 9.67 13.62 -16.91
C LEU A 528 8.36 12.94 -17.35
N SER A 529 7.57 13.60 -18.22
CA SER A 529 6.32 13.03 -18.75
C SER A 529 6.56 11.78 -19.59
N VAL A 530 7.64 11.73 -20.37
CA VAL A 530 7.98 10.58 -21.21
C VAL A 530 8.43 9.39 -20.34
N VAL A 531 9.23 9.64 -19.31
CA VAL A 531 9.64 8.60 -18.35
C VAL A 531 8.42 8.04 -17.65
N ARG A 532 7.51 8.88 -17.16
CA ARG A 532 6.26 8.48 -16.54
C ARG A 532 5.47 7.56 -17.47
N GLU A 533 5.22 7.98 -18.70
CA GLU A 533 4.45 7.21 -19.66
C GLU A 533 5.09 5.84 -19.95
N LYS A 534 6.42 5.79 -20.17
CA LYS A 534 7.16 4.54 -20.39
C LYS A 534 7.06 3.58 -19.20
N ILE A 535 7.19 4.09 -17.97
CA ILE A 535 7.08 3.26 -16.77
C ILE A 535 5.66 2.74 -16.61
N GLN A 536 4.66 3.63 -16.60
CA GLN A 536 3.27 3.28 -16.36
C GLN A 536 2.71 2.33 -17.43
N ALA A 537 3.04 2.56 -18.71
CA ALA A 537 2.66 1.66 -19.79
C ALA A 537 3.25 0.26 -19.56
N ARG A 538 4.56 0.16 -19.42
CA ARG A 538 5.26 -1.11 -19.25
C ARG A 538 4.78 -1.89 -18.03
N MET A 539 4.63 -1.21 -16.89
CA MET A 539 4.19 -1.86 -15.66
C MET A 539 2.74 -2.34 -15.75
N SER A 540 1.83 -1.53 -16.29
CA SER A 540 0.43 -1.92 -16.45
C SER A 540 0.24 -3.05 -17.45
N ASP A 541 0.98 -3.02 -18.56
CA ASP A 541 0.79 -3.97 -19.65
C ASP A 541 1.51 -5.31 -19.41
N HIS A 542 2.57 -5.35 -18.57
CA HIS A 542 3.42 -6.52 -18.45
C HIS A 542 3.74 -6.97 -17.01
N ALA A 543 3.57 -6.10 -16.01
CA ALA A 543 3.84 -6.39 -14.60
C ALA A 543 2.61 -6.12 -13.71
N GLY A 544 1.42 -6.14 -14.28
CA GLY A 544 0.13 -6.12 -13.57
C GLY A 544 -0.23 -7.50 -13.02
N PHE A 545 -1.51 -7.75 -12.82
CA PHE A 545 -1.97 -9.05 -12.33
C PHE A 545 -1.91 -10.16 -13.40
N ILE A 546 -1.94 -9.83 -14.69
CA ILE A 546 -1.72 -10.78 -15.79
C ILE A 546 -0.29 -10.62 -16.30
N CYS A 547 0.53 -11.65 -16.11
CA CYS A 547 1.94 -11.67 -16.48
C CYS A 547 2.22 -12.75 -17.53
N HIS A 548 2.47 -12.36 -18.77
CA HIS A 548 2.97 -13.28 -19.79
C HIS A 548 4.50 -13.41 -19.65
N ALA A 549 4.98 -14.60 -19.37
CA ALA A 549 6.41 -14.84 -19.07
C ALA A 549 7.37 -14.18 -20.08
N ASP A 550 7.14 -14.35 -21.38
CA ASP A 550 8.00 -13.75 -22.42
C ASP A 550 7.90 -12.22 -22.48
N LYS A 551 6.69 -11.67 -22.21
CA LYS A 551 6.49 -10.21 -22.21
C LYS A 551 7.17 -9.58 -21.00
N VAL A 552 7.12 -10.25 -19.83
CA VAL A 552 7.81 -9.81 -18.61
C VAL A 552 9.32 -9.74 -18.85
N ARG A 553 9.93 -10.78 -19.43
CA ARG A 553 11.37 -10.79 -19.75
C ARG A 553 11.78 -9.63 -20.67
N ARG A 554 10.95 -9.31 -21.68
CA ARG A 554 11.21 -8.16 -22.56
C ARG A 554 11.06 -6.84 -21.79
N ALA A 555 9.99 -6.70 -21.03
CA ALA A 555 9.74 -5.51 -20.20
C ALA A 555 10.87 -5.26 -19.19
N THR A 556 11.46 -6.32 -18.64
CA THR A 556 12.62 -6.24 -17.75
C THR A 556 13.83 -5.63 -18.46
N ARG A 557 14.17 -6.13 -19.66
CA ARG A 557 15.26 -5.54 -20.45
C ARG A 557 15.03 -4.06 -20.74
N ASP A 558 13.80 -3.70 -21.12
CA ASP A 558 13.44 -2.30 -21.42
C ASP A 558 13.47 -1.41 -20.17
N ALA A 559 13.15 -1.97 -19.00
CA ALA A 559 13.23 -1.25 -17.73
C ALA A 559 14.68 -1.02 -17.29
N LEU A 560 15.53 -2.03 -17.44
CA LEU A 560 16.98 -1.91 -17.16
C LEU A 560 17.64 -0.88 -18.09
N LEU A 561 17.35 -0.89 -19.39
CA LEU A 561 17.84 0.09 -20.34
C LEU A 561 17.33 1.51 -20.01
N LEU A 562 16.08 1.67 -19.61
CA LEU A 562 15.54 2.95 -19.16
C LEU A 562 16.26 3.45 -17.92
N ASN A 563 16.46 2.57 -16.92
CA ASN A 563 17.18 2.94 -15.71
C ASN A 563 18.64 3.34 -16.02
N GLU A 564 19.34 2.56 -16.86
CA GLU A 564 20.69 2.90 -17.29
C GLU A 564 20.74 4.25 -18.01
N PHE A 565 19.78 4.51 -18.92
CA PHE A 565 19.66 5.80 -19.60
C PHE A 565 19.48 6.94 -18.59
N VAL A 566 18.55 6.79 -17.63
CA VAL A 566 18.28 7.79 -16.60
C VAL A 566 19.50 8.06 -15.73
N GLN A 567 20.30 7.03 -15.42
CA GLN A 567 21.51 7.19 -14.62
C GLN A 567 22.64 7.88 -15.40
N ARG A 568 22.81 7.57 -16.69
CA ARG A 568 23.92 8.09 -17.52
C ARG A 568 23.62 9.42 -18.20
N HIS A 569 22.41 9.57 -18.73
CA HIS A 569 22.03 10.73 -19.55
C HIS A 569 21.09 11.69 -18.85
N GLY A 570 20.55 11.30 -17.71
CA GLY A 570 19.67 12.11 -16.88
C GLY A 570 18.26 12.29 -17.43
N LEU A 571 17.48 13.02 -16.67
CA LEU A 571 16.14 13.48 -17.00
C LEU A 571 16.21 14.97 -17.37
N ALA A 572 15.23 15.47 -18.13
CA ALA A 572 15.14 16.89 -18.46
C ALA A 572 14.06 17.57 -17.61
N ILE A 573 14.40 18.69 -16.98
CA ILE A 573 13.47 19.58 -16.28
C ILE A 573 13.43 20.94 -16.99
N LYS A 574 12.29 21.60 -16.94
CA LYS A 574 12.10 22.94 -17.55
C LYS A 574 12.49 24.06 -16.59
N HIS A 575 12.35 23.84 -15.31
CA HIS A 575 12.66 24.82 -14.26
C HIS A 575 13.00 24.10 -12.94
N VAL A 576 13.75 24.78 -12.11
CA VAL A 576 14.23 24.27 -10.80
C VAL A 576 13.09 23.88 -9.83
N GLY A 577 11.84 24.27 -10.11
CA GLY A 577 10.67 23.82 -9.34
C GLY A 577 10.36 22.33 -9.47
N GLU A 578 10.91 21.68 -10.49
CA GLU A 578 10.70 20.26 -10.77
C GLU A 578 11.78 19.37 -10.11
N VAL A 579 12.67 19.91 -9.27
CA VAL A 579 13.74 19.13 -8.63
C VAL A 579 13.20 17.96 -7.81
N ALA A 580 12.14 18.13 -7.04
CA ALA A 580 11.53 17.03 -6.31
C ALA A 580 11.02 15.93 -7.26
N GLU A 581 10.32 16.30 -8.33
CA GLU A 581 9.80 15.34 -9.32
C GLU A 581 10.93 14.68 -10.13
N LEU A 582 12.03 15.39 -10.40
CA LEU A 582 13.23 14.84 -11.02
C LEU A 582 13.73 13.61 -10.26
N PHE A 583 13.94 13.74 -8.93
CA PHE A 583 14.39 12.63 -8.10
C PHE A 583 13.32 11.53 -7.96
N MET A 584 12.05 11.90 -7.83
CA MET A 584 10.98 10.92 -7.76
C MET A 584 10.90 10.04 -9.01
N TRP A 585 11.01 10.59 -10.22
CA TRP A 585 11.00 9.80 -11.45
C TRP A 585 12.30 9.01 -11.68
N ARG A 586 13.46 9.49 -11.18
CA ARG A 586 14.68 8.67 -11.10
C ARG A 586 14.45 7.43 -10.22
N HIS A 587 13.90 7.63 -9.04
CA HIS A 587 13.56 6.54 -8.12
C HIS A 587 12.50 5.60 -8.71
N MET A 588 11.51 6.10 -9.45
CA MET A 588 10.52 5.26 -10.11
C MET A 588 11.11 4.41 -11.24
N ALA A 589 12.08 4.93 -11.99
CA ALA A 589 12.80 4.14 -12.99
C ALA A 589 13.53 2.96 -12.32
N LEU A 590 14.21 3.21 -11.21
CA LEU A 590 14.89 2.19 -10.43
C LEU A 590 13.91 1.18 -9.82
N THR A 591 12.79 1.65 -9.23
CA THR A 591 11.74 0.81 -8.65
C THR A 591 11.12 -0.11 -9.71
N SER A 592 10.77 0.42 -10.89
CA SER A 592 10.16 -0.40 -11.95
C SER A 592 11.12 -1.47 -12.47
N ALA A 593 12.42 -1.16 -12.56
CA ALA A 593 13.46 -2.11 -12.94
C ALA A 593 13.62 -3.21 -11.88
N ALA A 594 13.59 -2.85 -10.59
CA ALA A 594 13.68 -3.80 -9.48
C ALA A 594 12.50 -4.78 -9.45
N VAL A 595 11.26 -4.27 -9.56
CA VAL A 595 10.05 -5.11 -9.60
C VAL A 595 10.13 -6.11 -10.75
N LEU A 596 10.44 -5.65 -11.96
CA LEU A 596 10.53 -6.50 -13.13
C LEU A 596 11.70 -7.49 -13.06
N THR A 597 12.84 -7.09 -12.50
CA THR A 597 14.00 -7.99 -12.31
C THR A 597 13.64 -9.11 -11.36
N GLN A 598 13.01 -8.80 -10.22
CA GLN A 598 12.61 -9.82 -9.26
C GLN A 598 11.49 -10.72 -9.81
N LEU A 599 10.53 -10.16 -10.55
CA LEU A 599 9.48 -10.94 -11.21
C LEU A 599 10.05 -11.89 -12.29
N THR A 600 11.00 -11.41 -13.08
CA THR A 600 11.69 -12.26 -14.08
C THR A 600 12.46 -13.38 -13.39
N HIS A 601 13.19 -13.09 -12.31
CA HIS A 601 13.89 -14.10 -11.52
C HIS A 601 12.93 -15.19 -11.01
N TYR A 602 11.79 -14.78 -10.44
CA TYR A 602 10.74 -15.69 -9.96
C TYR A 602 10.21 -16.60 -11.09
N ILE A 603 9.90 -16.00 -12.25
CA ILE A 603 9.40 -16.73 -13.42
C ILE A 603 10.45 -17.71 -13.95
N ASP A 604 11.71 -17.29 -14.04
CA ASP A 604 12.82 -18.10 -14.57
C ASP A 604 13.21 -19.25 -13.62
N ALA A 605 13.02 -19.07 -12.32
CA ALA A 605 13.14 -20.13 -11.32
C ALA A 605 11.96 -21.13 -11.34
N GLY A 606 10.99 -20.96 -12.26
CA GLY A 606 9.81 -21.82 -12.41
C GLY A 606 8.64 -21.44 -11.52
N GLY A 607 8.67 -20.24 -10.93
CA GLY A 607 7.58 -19.71 -10.09
C GLY A 607 6.25 -19.68 -10.83
N GLY A 608 5.17 -20.05 -10.12
CA GLY A 608 3.82 -20.16 -10.65
C GLY A 608 2.91 -19.00 -10.25
N SER A 609 1.66 -19.10 -10.66
CA SER A 609 0.61 -18.12 -10.34
C SER A 609 0.27 -18.17 -8.87
N ARG A 610 0.40 -17.05 -8.16
CA ARG A 610 0.05 -16.95 -6.74
C ARG A 610 -0.42 -15.54 -6.37
N GLY A 611 -1.21 -15.44 -5.32
CA GLY A 611 -1.71 -14.17 -4.85
C GLY A 611 -2.40 -13.39 -5.96
N ALA A 612 -2.03 -12.15 -6.12
CA ALA A 612 -2.61 -11.27 -7.11
C ALA A 612 -1.91 -11.30 -8.49
N ARG A 613 -1.16 -12.34 -8.81
CA ARG A 613 -0.55 -12.50 -10.14
C ARG A 613 -0.84 -13.86 -10.75
N ILE A 614 -1.29 -13.85 -12.00
CA ILE A 614 -1.40 -15.04 -12.85
C ILE A 614 -0.25 -15.02 -13.86
N ILE A 615 0.56 -16.09 -13.87
CA ILE A 615 1.70 -16.24 -14.77
C ILE A 615 1.24 -17.07 -15.97
N LEU A 616 1.09 -16.41 -17.11
CA LEU A 616 0.70 -17.05 -18.35
C LEU A 616 1.94 -17.54 -19.12
N ASP A 617 1.93 -18.81 -19.47
CA ASP A 617 2.98 -19.46 -20.26
C ASP A 617 2.36 -20.44 -21.25
N ARG A 618 2.81 -20.41 -22.50
CA ARG A 618 2.26 -21.23 -23.59
C ARG A 618 2.50 -22.73 -23.43
N ASP A 619 3.57 -23.08 -22.73
CA ASP A 619 3.98 -24.47 -22.53
C ASP A 619 3.26 -25.15 -21.36
N GLU A 620 2.46 -24.39 -20.60
CA GLU A 620 1.70 -24.91 -19.48
C GLU A 620 0.36 -25.54 -19.92
N ASN A 621 -0.11 -26.50 -19.13
CA ASN A 621 -1.34 -27.24 -19.42
C ASN A 621 -2.58 -26.69 -18.71
N SER A 622 -2.40 -25.95 -17.61
CA SER A 622 -3.52 -25.38 -16.85
C SER A 622 -4.04 -24.14 -17.54
N ILE A 623 -5.33 -24.08 -17.75
CA ILE A 623 -6.04 -22.95 -18.33
C ILE A 623 -7.27 -22.61 -17.50
N PRO A 624 -7.64 -21.31 -17.38
CA PRO A 624 -8.90 -20.91 -16.76
C PRO A 624 -10.08 -21.50 -17.52
N GLN A 625 -11.10 -21.92 -16.80
CA GLN A 625 -12.36 -22.36 -17.41
C GLN A 625 -13.19 -21.13 -17.80
N THR A 626 -13.88 -21.22 -18.92
CA THR A 626 -14.84 -20.24 -19.41
C THR A 626 -16.02 -20.95 -20.04
N ARG A 627 -17.17 -20.28 -20.16
CA ARG A 627 -18.36 -20.82 -20.83
C ARG A 627 -18.06 -21.21 -22.29
N ASN A 628 -17.29 -20.40 -22.99
CA ASN A 628 -16.94 -20.60 -24.40
C ASN A 628 -15.74 -21.52 -24.60
N GLY A 629 -15.31 -22.20 -23.56
CA GLY A 629 -14.19 -23.12 -23.61
C GLY A 629 -12.84 -22.47 -23.32
N PHE A 630 -11.80 -23.09 -23.85
CA PHE A 630 -10.44 -22.70 -23.54
C PHE A 630 -9.98 -21.50 -24.38
N CYS A 631 -9.30 -20.58 -23.70
CA CYS A 631 -8.47 -19.58 -24.34
C CYS A 631 -7.00 -19.98 -24.21
N ASP A 632 -6.33 -20.39 -25.28
CA ASP A 632 -4.92 -20.78 -25.25
C ASP A 632 -4.01 -19.68 -24.76
N ALA A 633 -4.40 -18.42 -24.94
CA ALA A 633 -3.67 -17.27 -24.40
C ALA A 633 -3.69 -17.19 -22.86
N TRP A 634 -4.58 -17.96 -22.22
CA TRP A 634 -4.75 -17.97 -20.76
C TRP A 634 -4.21 -19.23 -20.09
N ARG A 635 -3.33 -19.97 -20.76
CA ARG A 635 -2.59 -21.07 -20.12
C ARG A 635 -1.68 -20.51 -19.06
N PHE A 636 -1.70 -21.05 -17.85
CA PHE A 636 -0.94 -20.52 -16.73
C PHE A 636 -0.23 -21.61 -15.94
N ARG A 637 0.88 -21.24 -15.33
CA ARG A 637 1.56 -22.08 -14.35
C ARG A 637 0.79 -22.07 -13.03
N SER A 638 0.58 -23.23 -12.46
CA SER A 638 0.02 -23.39 -11.11
C SER A 638 1.02 -22.95 -10.04
N GLU A 639 0.52 -22.53 -8.89
CA GLU A 639 1.33 -22.23 -7.71
C GLU A 639 2.10 -23.48 -7.26
N ARG A 640 3.37 -23.30 -6.88
CA ARG A 640 4.16 -24.33 -6.22
C ARG A 640 4.10 -24.14 -4.71
N THR A 641 3.83 -25.23 -3.97
CA THR A 641 3.69 -25.16 -2.50
C THR A 641 5.00 -24.77 -1.81
N GLU A 642 6.14 -25.16 -2.37
CA GLU A 642 7.47 -24.81 -1.87
C GLU A 642 7.74 -23.31 -1.86
N ASP A 643 7.22 -22.57 -2.83
CA ASP A 643 7.41 -21.11 -2.94
C ASP A 643 6.82 -20.33 -1.74
N LYS A 644 6.00 -20.97 -0.90
CA LYS A 644 5.44 -20.34 0.31
C LYS A 644 6.46 -20.19 1.43
N LYS A 645 7.51 -21.00 1.43
CA LYS A 645 8.51 -21.05 2.51
C LYS A 645 9.65 -20.05 2.33
N ASP A 646 9.77 -19.50 1.14
CA ASP A 646 10.83 -18.58 0.79
C ASP A 646 10.28 -17.21 0.40
N LYS A 647 11.06 -16.18 0.70
CA LYS A 647 10.85 -14.81 0.24
C LYS A 647 11.97 -14.40 -0.71
N LEU A 648 11.69 -13.44 -1.55
CA LEU A 648 12.64 -12.89 -2.51
C LEU A 648 13.22 -11.58 -1.94
N LEU A 649 14.53 -11.51 -1.82
CA LEU A 649 15.25 -10.29 -1.49
C LEU A 649 15.91 -9.71 -2.72
N ILE A 650 15.96 -8.38 -2.79
CA ILE A 650 16.66 -7.65 -3.84
C ILE A 650 17.38 -6.44 -3.25
N HIS A 651 18.60 -6.19 -3.71
CA HIS A 651 19.33 -4.96 -3.45
C HIS A 651 20.03 -4.46 -4.71
N TYR A 652 20.35 -3.18 -4.74
CA TYR A 652 21.00 -2.53 -5.87
C TYR A 652 22.37 -2.04 -5.44
N CYS A 653 23.42 -2.45 -6.15
CA CYS A 653 24.78 -2.08 -5.86
C CYS A 653 25.58 -1.94 -7.15
N ASN A 654 26.36 -0.87 -7.30
CA ASN A 654 27.22 -0.61 -8.45
C ASN A 654 26.50 -0.77 -9.82
N GLY A 655 25.25 -0.32 -9.91
CA GLY A 655 24.47 -0.41 -11.15
C GLY A 655 23.83 -1.77 -11.41
N ILE A 656 23.94 -2.74 -10.52
CA ILE A 656 23.46 -4.11 -10.68
C ILE A 656 22.46 -4.48 -9.59
N PHE A 657 21.39 -5.16 -10.01
CA PHE A 657 20.45 -5.79 -9.09
C PHE A 657 20.92 -7.19 -8.70
N HIS A 658 20.89 -7.48 -7.42
CA HIS A 658 21.16 -8.79 -6.86
C HIS A 658 19.89 -9.35 -6.24
N VAL A 659 19.36 -10.43 -6.80
CA VAL A 659 18.17 -11.13 -6.31
C VAL A 659 18.60 -12.43 -5.64
N ARG A 660 18.01 -12.76 -4.51
CA ARG A 660 18.20 -14.04 -3.83
C ARG A 660 16.92 -14.54 -3.18
N GLU A 661 16.76 -15.82 -3.14
CA GLU A 661 15.76 -16.50 -2.31
C GLU A 661 16.30 -16.69 -0.90
N THR A 662 15.40 -16.55 0.08
CA THR A 662 15.76 -16.70 1.50
C THR A 662 14.56 -17.30 2.23
N PRO A 663 14.76 -18.31 3.09
CA PRO A 663 13.69 -18.81 3.94
C PRO A 663 13.04 -17.69 4.76
N VAL A 664 11.73 -17.76 4.92
CA VAL A 664 11.02 -16.87 5.84
C VAL A 664 11.49 -17.13 7.28
N ARG A 665 11.60 -16.08 8.08
CA ARG A 665 11.88 -16.25 9.51
C ARG A 665 10.70 -16.95 10.19
N GLU A 666 10.98 -17.90 11.04
CA GLU A 666 9.96 -18.75 11.66
C GLU A 666 9.21 -18.03 12.80
N PHE A 667 8.11 -18.63 13.24
CA PHE A 667 7.42 -18.16 14.44
C PHE A 667 8.31 -18.24 15.66
N PRO A 668 8.31 -17.20 16.51
CA PRO A 668 9.14 -17.20 17.70
C PRO A 668 8.69 -18.34 18.64
N ILE A 669 9.66 -19.07 19.19
CA ILE A 669 9.37 -20.09 20.19
C ILE A 669 9.03 -19.41 21.51
N ILE A 670 7.76 -19.33 21.84
CA ILE A 670 7.30 -18.79 23.12
C ILE A 670 7.44 -19.86 24.17
N ARG A 671 8.58 -19.87 24.85
CA ARG A 671 8.79 -20.65 26.08
C ARG A 671 8.05 -19.96 27.22
N GLY A 672 7.55 -20.74 28.19
CA GLY A 672 6.73 -20.24 29.29
C GLY A 672 7.18 -18.89 29.85
N ILE A 673 6.25 -17.96 29.98
CA ILE A 673 6.51 -16.59 30.42
C ILE A 673 6.69 -16.60 31.93
N TRP A 674 7.94 -16.55 32.36
CA TRP A 674 8.30 -16.43 33.77
C TRP A 674 8.58 -14.98 34.11
N PHE A 675 7.77 -14.38 34.97
CA PHE A 675 7.91 -13.00 35.39
C PHE A 675 9.33 -12.70 35.89
N GLU A 676 9.87 -13.59 36.74
CA GLU A 676 11.18 -13.47 37.37
C GLU A 676 12.35 -13.45 36.35
N LYS A 677 12.18 -14.07 35.19
CA LYS A 677 13.18 -14.07 34.12
C LYS A 677 13.04 -12.88 33.19
N ASN A 678 11.80 -12.55 32.83
CA ASN A 678 11.53 -11.53 31.83
C ASN A 678 11.55 -10.11 32.41
N TRP A 679 11.17 -9.98 33.69
CA TRP A 679 11.14 -8.68 34.35
C TRP A 679 12.54 -7.97 34.43
N PRO A 680 13.63 -8.65 34.83
CA PRO A 680 14.97 -8.07 34.76
C PRO A 680 15.38 -7.67 33.35
N GLY A 681 15.08 -8.52 32.35
CA GLY A 681 15.37 -8.23 30.94
C GLY A 681 14.62 -7.00 30.42
N PHE A 682 13.38 -6.80 30.89
CA PHE A 682 12.61 -5.60 30.60
C PHE A 682 13.20 -4.36 31.27
N LEU A 683 13.58 -4.45 32.55
CA LEU A 683 14.15 -3.34 33.32
C LEU A 683 15.52 -2.86 32.81
N ASN A 684 16.37 -3.79 32.41
CA ASN A 684 17.73 -3.49 31.93
C ASN A 684 17.81 -3.29 30.41
N GLY A 685 16.68 -3.45 29.69
CA GLY A 685 16.59 -3.22 28.25
C GLY A 685 17.17 -4.31 27.37
N THR A 686 17.58 -5.47 27.93
CA THR A 686 18.15 -6.56 27.11
C THR A 686 17.14 -7.17 26.14
N ILE A 687 15.85 -7.01 26.38
CA ILE A 687 14.79 -7.41 25.43
C ILE A 687 14.82 -6.64 24.10
N TYR A 688 15.52 -5.51 24.06
CA TYR A 688 15.67 -4.66 22.85
C TYR A 688 16.99 -4.92 22.12
N GLN A 689 17.85 -5.75 22.67
CA GLN A 689 19.10 -6.14 22.01
C GLN A 689 18.85 -7.30 21.05
N PRO A 690 19.61 -7.41 19.94
CA PRO A 690 19.60 -8.62 19.14
C PRO A 690 19.90 -9.82 20.05
N GLN A 691 19.06 -10.84 19.97
CA GLN A 691 19.38 -12.10 20.64
C GLN A 691 20.35 -12.84 19.72
N ASP A 692 21.53 -13.18 20.23
CA ASP A 692 22.38 -14.16 19.56
C ASP A 692 21.59 -15.46 19.49
N GLU A 693 21.21 -15.89 18.26
CA GLU A 693 20.51 -17.13 17.99
C GLU A 693 21.37 -18.37 18.29
#